data_5403d792f27ff34bd00677e020311a85
#
_entry.id   5403d792f27ff34bd00677e020311a85
#
_cell.length_a   1.000
_cell.length_b   1.000
_cell.length_c   1.000
_cell.angle_alpha   90.00
_cell.angle_beta   90.00
_cell.angle_gamma   90.00
#
_symmetry.space_group_name_H-M   'P 1'
#
loop_
_entity.id
_entity.type
_entity.pdbx_description
1 polymer ?
#
loop_
_entity_poly.entity_id
_entity_poly.type
_entity_poly.pdbx_seq_one_letter_code
_entity_poly.pdbx_strand_id
1 'polypeptide(L)'
;MKKLTLFLMFFLFVSGYAQTVIDPLLGEEMSRRNEDEKIAVIVIMKSQYDRMQLNRRADYFVTRAERREFVVNELKAFSEATQYDLKHALSEMEYRGMVTSPTVLWMANALYFDATKAAIRSLALRDDIAIIGFAVERSCIPDGNRKSQTSPMGEITPNVIQVHADQVWEMGYKGEGVVVALIDSGVNYRHVDLADHLWDGGDEFPHHGYDVYNHDNDPVDDNEHGSHCAGILCGDGTGGKHTGMAPEATLMCVKSMSSSGYCNAANIAEGIQWAVAHGCDMFSMSMGLVSASLSDRALLRRTCESALDAGIVAAIAAGNEGDELIEHPIPYNVRTPGNCPPPYMDDVQAQNPGRLSCAVCVGAVDYNDNAAPFTSHGPVTWILSDGSGNDDYPYVLNGSTSQFGLIRPDVCAPGMDILSLDLYGNGYHLDSGTSMATPCVAGCMALMLSKDINLSPSEICRLLEETAEPITEGKSNIYGFGRVDALAAVEAISMSGVRYQGFTINDTMGNGNHRLNPGESVAMSLTLNNISNEPISGVTAVLIMGDDHVTLAQDTIAFQNFAANETITVDDAFAFSVDDAVSPYQEIKFRVKVLVDGVLTGAYYDKVIVYDYLLKYATIAVVNDPNGDGFLNPGETADLYVIIDNEGNDLAPMVKGTLATTNPMLALNETEKPFSTIGAEMMGQASFNVTLNAAATDMTVIPFSLDLEDAEGRHTELMFNYKNACKVFFTLHDSFGDGWEDNYLSVEYSDETPSEQMTIEEGSVATYTHDLAISSIMTITWHNSAWSQECSFEIVYEDGRVIYQNSGGFSGTLTFTIDCEAGYNVPEFCEPVRNLTYMTSGQQVVLTWEAPENSSPIAYEVYRGIRLLETTHELTLTDVVDMGTYDYCVYAVYEDCQSEYVCREVKMQFEAPEDQIDEVSVFPNPSSGKVTIECSGMTRVEIFSIEGRLVQSFKVEGDACQMEGLESGLYVICIWQDGQPLVHKLIVQ
;
A
#
# COMPACT_ATOMS: atom_id res chain seq x y z
N MET A 1 -38.62 2.27 -44.49
CA MET A 1 -37.18 2.05 -44.64
C MET A 1 -36.46 3.01 -43.69
N LYS A 2 -36.23 2.59 -42.50
CA LYS A 2 -35.51 3.37 -41.46
C LYS A 2 -34.06 2.92 -41.51
N LYS A 3 -33.15 3.82 -41.79
CA LYS A 3 -31.71 3.60 -41.72
C LYS A 3 -31.29 3.59 -40.22
N LEU A 4 -30.81 2.46 -39.77
CA LEU A 4 -30.16 2.29 -38.48
C LEU A 4 -28.71 2.71 -38.67
N THR A 5 -28.31 3.83 -38.08
CA THR A 5 -26.89 4.27 -38.02
C THR A 5 -26.30 3.69 -36.73
N LEU A 6 -25.40 2.73 -36.89
CA LEU A 6 -24.64 2.13 -35.81
C LEU A 6 -23.51 3.11 -35.50
N PHE A 7 -23.54 3.74 -34.32
CA PHE A 7 -22.40 4.47 -33.76
C PHE A 7 -21.45 3.46 -33.11
N LEU A 8 -20.35 3.17 -33.74
CA LEU A 8 -19.21 2.49 -33.09
C LEU A 8 -18.51 3.56 -32.25
N MET A 9 -18.65 3.51 -30.94
CA MET A 9 -17.73 4.16 -30.02
C MET A 9 -16.44 3.31 -29.98
N PHE A 10 -15.40 3.81 -30.58
CA PHE A 10 -14.04 3.38 -30.31
C PHE A 10 -13.66 3.96 -28.93
N PHE A 11 -13.58 3.14 -27.91
CA PHE A 11 -12.83 3.45 -26.71
C PHE A 11 -11.35 3.27 -27.06
N LEU A 12 -10.65 4.35 -27.28
CA LEU A 12 -9.20 4.39 -27.20
C LEU A 12 -8.86 4.27 -25.72
N PHE A 13 -8.44 3.08 -25.31
CA PHE A 13 -7.65 2.95 -24.09
C PHE A 13 -6.28 3.57 -24.42
N VAL A 14 -6.07 4.79 -23.97
CA VAL A 14 -4.73 5.33 -23.78
C VAL A 14 -4.21 4.63 -22.53
N SER A 15 -3.25 3.73 -22.69
CA SER A 15 -2.40 3.26 -21.61
C SER A 15 -1.58 4.48 -21.14
N GLY A 16 -2.12 5.22 -20.19
CA GLY A 16 -1.39 6.30 -19.54
C GLY A 16 -0.42 5.67 -18.54
N TYR A 17 0.87 5.84 -18.75
CA TYR A 17 1.78 5.93 -17.63
C TYR A 17 1.13 6.91 -16.64
N ALA A 18 1.03 6.53 -15.37
CA ALA A 18 0.45 7.40 -14.35
C ALA A 18 1.37 8.61 -14.19
N GLN A 19 1.08 9.65 -14.96
CA GLN A 19 1.81 10.92 -14.90
C GLN A 19 1.60 11.53 -13.52
N THR A 20 2.64 12.10 -12.93
CA THR A 20 2.55 12.84 -11.66
C THR A 20 1.41 13.85 -11.72
N VAL A 21 0.47 13.75 -10.79
CA VAL A 21 -0.69 14.65 -10.74
C VAL A 21 -0.27 15.95 -10.05
N ILE A 22 -0.36 17.07 -10.75
CA ILE A 22 -0.29 18.40 -10.12
C ILE A 22 -1.70 18.76 -9.66
N ASP A 23 -1.83 19.00 -8.35
CA ASP A 23 -3.11 19.45 -7.74
C ASP A 23 -3.56 20.75 -8.41
N PRO A 24 -4.82 20.89 -8.85
CA PRO A 24 -5.33 22.09 -9.51
C PRO A 24 -5.05 23.39 -8.75
N LEU A 25 -5.14 23.38 -7.41
CA LEU A 25 -4.82 24.55 -6.59
C LEU A 25 -3.34 24.95 -6.69
N LEU A 26 -2.42 23.98 -6.85
CA LEU A 26 -1.02 24.28 -7.08
C LEU A 26 -0.83 24.94 -8.47
N GLY A 27 -1.51 24.43 -9.50
CA GLY A 27 -1.49 25.01 -10.83
C GLY A 27 -1.95 26.49 -10.83
N GLU A 28 -3.05 26.78 -10.14
CA GLU A 28 -3.54 28.15 -9.97
C GLU A 28 -2.52 29.04 -9.22
N GLU A 29 -1.91 28.53 -8.13
CA GLU A 29 -0.96 29.31 -7.35
C GLU A 29 0.32 29.55 -8.14
N MET A 30 0.80 28.57 -8.91
CA MET A 30 1.91 28.74 -9.83
C MET A 30 1.66 29.86 -10.87
N SER A 31 0.44 30.01 -11.36
CA SER A 31 0.11 31.08 -12.30
C SER A 31 0.18 32.49 -11.70
N ARG A 32 -0.01 32.62 -10.39
CA ARG A 32 -0.06 33.91 -9.68
C ARG A 32 1.30 34.38 -9.14
N ARG A 33 2.25 33.45 -8.95
CA ARG A 33 3.58 33.75 -8.37
C ARG A 33 4.61 34.11 -9.44
N ASN A 34 5.70 34.78 -9.04
CA ASN A 34 6.86 34.98 -9.91
C ASN A 34 7.72 33.69 -9.98
N GLU A 35 8.57 33.55 -11.01
CA GLU A 35 9.39 32.35 -11.22
C GLU A 35 10.35 32.00 -10.06
N ASP A 36 10.88 33.02 -9.36
CA ASP A 36 11.82 32.85 -8.25
C ASP A 36 11.15 32.75 -6.88
N GLU A 37 9.82 32.97 -6.81
CA GLU A 37 9.09 32.82 -5.56
C GLU A 37 8.88 31.34 -5.24
N LYS A 38 9.11 30.99 -3.98
CA LYS A 38 8.87 29.63 -3.52
C LYS A 38 7.43 29.45 -3.09
N ILE A 39 6.90 28.30 -3.37
CA ILE A 39 5.54 27.85 -3.05
C ILE A 39 5.67 26.63 -2.13
N ALA A 40 4.93 26.64 -1.04
CA ALA A 40 4.89 25.49 -0.11
C ALA A 40 4.20 24.30 -0.80
N VAL A 41 4.89 23.18 -0.94
CA VAL A 41 4.38 22.00 -1.64
C VAL A 41 4.42 20.74 -0.78
N ILE A 42 3.44 19.88 -1.00
CA ILE A 42 3.38 18.51 -0.49
C ILE A 42 3.63 17.59 -1.68
N VAL A 43 4.66 16.74 -1.57
CA VAL A 43 5.02 15.75 -2.59
C VAL A 43 4.73 14.36 -2.03
N ILE A 44 3.78 13.65 -2.62
CA ILE A 44 3.38 12.29 -2.21
C ILE A 44 4.03 11.30 -3.17
N MET A 45 4.78 10.34 -2.62
CA MET A 45 5.45 9.30 -3.40
C MET A 45 4.44 8.33 -4.02
N LYS A 46 4.76 7.78 -5.20
CA LYS A 46 3.96 6.75 -5.86
C LYS A 46 3.99 5.44 -5.07
N SER A 47 5.17 5.01 -4.67
CA SER A 47 5.33 3.85 -3.78
C SER A 47 4.74 4.12 -2.41
N GLN A 48 3.84 3.24 -1.96
CA GLN A 48 3.26 3.28 -0.62
C GLN A 48 3.43 1.91 0.03
N TYR A 49 3.67 1.86 1.34
CA TYR A 49 3.84 0.59 2.04
C TYR A 49 2.56 -0.27 1.91
N ASP A 50 2.73 -1.57 1.63
CA ASP A 50 1.62 -2.52 1.66
C ASP A 50 1.11 -2.69 3.10
N ARG A 51 -0.04 -2.10 3.37
CA ARG A 51 -0.66 -2.11 4.71
C ARG A 51 -1.04 -3.51 5.19
N MET A 52 -1.36 -4.43 4.28
CA MET A 52 -1.66 -5.80 4.68
C MET A 52 -0.41 -6.54 5.13
N GLN A 53 0.68 -6.38 4.39
CA GLN A 53 1.96 -6.95 4.80
C GLN A 53 2.42 -6.36 6.13
N LEU A 54 2.27 -5.04 6.30
CA LEU A 54 2.58 -4.33 7.54
C LEU A 54 1.78 -4.90 8.72
N ASN A 55 0.45 -4.99 8.58
CA ASN A 55 -0.44 -5.47 9.63
C ASN A 55 -0.18 -6.95 9.97
N ARG A 56 0.01 -7.83 8.98
CA ARG A 56 0.37 -9.24 9.23
C ARG A 56 1.63 -9.38 10.06
N ARG A 57 2.65 -8.57 9.78
CA ARG A 57 3.90 -8.57 10.55
C ARG A 57 3.73 -7.95 11.92
N ALA A 58 2.92 -6.89 12.02
CA ALA A 58 2.61 -6.21 13.27
C ALA A 58 1.77 -7.06 14.25
N ASP A 59 0.96 -7.98 13.73
CA ASP A 59 0.11 -8.88 14.54
C ASP A 59 0.89 -9.95 15.33
N TYR A 60 2.20 -10.12 15.07
CA TYR A 60 3.09 -10.93 15.90
C TYR A 60 3.39 -10.31 17.27
N PHE A 61 3.16 -9.01 17.44
CA PHE A 61 3.47 -8.31 18.70
C PHE A 61 2.27 -8.35 19.64
N VAL A 62 2.54 -8.73 20.89
CA VAL A 62 1.50 -8.96 21.90
C VAL A 62 0.98 -7.66 22.49
N THR A 63 1.86 -6.65 22.60
CA THR A 63 1.49 -5.37 23.20
C THR A 63 1.31 -4.27 22.15
N ARG A 64 0.43 -3.30 22.43
CA ARG A 64 0.25 -2.13 21.55
C ARG A 64 1.55 -1.33 21.37
N ALA A 65 2.38 -1.24 22.43
CA ALA A 65 3.65 -0.53 22.38
C ALA A 65 4.64 -1.19 21.39
N GLU A 66 4.79 -2.52 21.45
CA GLU A 66 5.64 -3.27 20.51
C GLU A 66 5.12 -3.16 19.09
N ARG A 67 3.79 -3.31 18.88
CA ARG A 67 3.16 -3.11 17.56
C ARG A 67 3.46 -1.71 17.00
N ARG A 68 3.25 -0.68 17.81
CA ARG A 68 3.52 0.73 17.41
C ARG A 68 4.98 0.92 17.04
N GLU A 69 5.92 0.47 17.87
CA GLU A 69 7.36 0.57 17.62
C GLU A 69 7.73 -0.11 16.29
N PHE A 70 7.22 -1.32 16.05
CA PHE A 70 7.44 -2.05 14.82
C PHE A 70 6.92 -1.26 13.60
N VAL A 71 5.65 -0.82 13.61
CA VAL A 71 5.04 -0.08 12.49
C VAL A 71 5.77 1.22 12.21
N VAL A 72 6.15 1.97 13.25
CA VAL A 72 6.93 3.21 13.12
C VAL A 72 8.28 2.95 12.43
N ASN A 73 9.00 1.91 12.85
CA ASN A 73 10.30 1.56 12.28
C ASN A 73 10.20 1.11 10.82
N GLU A 74 9.21 0.30 10.48
CA GLU A 74 8.96 -0.16 9.11
C GLU A 74 8.61 1.00 8.17
N LEU A 75 7.69 1.87 8.57
CA LEU A 75 7.29 3.01 7.74
C LEU A 75 8.43 4.03 7.56
N LYS A 76 9.25 4.26 8.60
CA LYS A 76 10.43 5.12 8.49
C LYS A 76 11.47 4.51 7.54
N ALA A 77 11.76 3.22 7.67
CA ALA A 77 12.72 2.53 6.81
C ALA A 77 12.25 2.52 5.34
N PHE A 78 10.98 2.23 5.11
CA PHE A 78 10.38 2.27 3.78
C PHE A 78 10.45 3.67 3.16
N SER A 79 10.07 4.69 3.92
CA SER A 79 10.13 6.09 3.48
C SER A 79 11.59 6.51 3.17
N GLU A 80 12.55 6.07 3.97
CA GLU A 80 13.96 6.37 3.72
C GLU A 80 14.47 5.73 2.44
N ALA A 81 14.13 4.46 2.21
CA ALA A 81 14.53 3.72 1.02
C ALA A 81 13.91 4.30 -0.26
N THR A 82 12.58 4.50 -0.28
CA THR A 82 11.85 4.94 -1.48
C THR A 82 12.02 6.43 -1.80
N GLN A 83 12.42 7.25 -0.83
CA GLN A 83 12.68 8.69 -1.04
C GLN A 83 14.15 9.00 -1.30
N TYR A 84 15.03 8.00 -1.35
CA TYR A 84 16.48 8.22 -1.44
C TYR A 84 16.86 9.08 -2.64
N ASP A 85 16.42 8.72 -3.84
CA ASP A 85 16.75 9.43 -5.08
C ASP A 85 16.10 10.82 -5.15
N LEU A 86 14.87 10.94 -4.65
CA LEU A 86 14.21 12.24 -4.56
C LEU A 86 14.93 13.17 -3.58
N LYS A 87 15.33 12.68 -2.40
CA LYS A 87 16.10 13.46 -1.42
C LYS A 87 17.45 13.92 -1.98
N HIS A 88 18.13 13.06 -2.75
CA HIS A 88 19.36 13.43 -3.42
C HIS A 88 19.13 14.57 -4.43
N ALA A 89 18.11 14.45 -5.27
CA ALA A 89 17.75 15.49 -6.22
C ALA A 89 17.34 16.80 -5.51
N LEU A 90 16.58 16.72 -4.41
CA LEU A 90 16.20 17.89 -3.61
C LEU A 90 17.41 18.57 -2.96
N SER A 91 18.42 17.82 -2.50
CA SER A 91 19.65 18.38 -1.94
C SER A 91 20.41 19.21 -2.97
N GLU A 92 20.45 18.78 -4.24
CA GLU A 92 21.03 19.58 -5.32
C GLU A 92 20.22 20.85 -5.61
N MET A 93 18.87 20.74 -5.59
CA MET A 93 17.99 21.88 -5.79
C MET A 93 18.07 22.86 -4.61
N GLU A 94 18.22 22.39 -3.37
CA GLU A 94 18.43 23.19 -2.18
C GLU A 94 19.74 23.98 -2.28
N TYR A 95 20.83 23.33 -2.68
CA TYR A 95 22.11 24.00 -2.91
C TYR A 95 22.00 25.12 -3.96
N ARG A 96 21.14 24.98 -4.96
CA ARG A 96 20.84 26.01 -5.96
C ARG A 96 19.82 27.05 -5.47
N GLY A 97 19.31 26.92 -4.26
CA GLY A 97 18.30 27.82 -3.69
C GLY A 97 16.89 27.64 -4.24
N MET A 98 16.63 26.58 -5.02
CA MET A 98 15.35 26.32 -5.68
C MET A 98 14.31 25.72 -4.72
N VAL A 99 14.73 25.00 -3.70
CA VAL A 99 13.87 24.43 -2.66
C VAL A 99 14.37 24.79 -1.26
N THR A 100 13.55 24.59 -0.23
CA THR A 100 13.99 24.57 1.18
C THR A 100 14.29 23.13 1.60
N SER A 101 14.91 22.95 2.77
CA SER A 101 15.11 21.61 3.36
C SER A 101 13.77 20.90 3.55
N PRO A 102 13.61 19.66 3.10
CA PRO A 102 12.32 18.96 3.18
C PRO A 102 12.04 18.37 4.56
N THR A 103 10.82 18.55 5.04
CA THR A 103 10.26 17.77 6.16
C THR A 103 9.74 16.42 5.63
N VAL A 104 10.16 15.33 6.26
CA VAL A 104 9.76 13.97 5.88
C VAL A 104 8.47 13.58 6.60
N LEU A 105 7.41 13.31 5.84
CA LEU A 105 6.12 12.83 6.32
C LEU A 105 6.04 11.32 6.09
N TRP A 106 6.80 10.55 6.91
CA TRP A 106 7.06 9.13 6.69
C TRP A 106 5.81 8.25 6.82
N MET A 107 4.79 8.66 7.60
CA MET A 107 3.54 7.88 7.71
C MET A 107 2.74 7.82 6.42
N ALA A 108 2.87 8.84 5.57
CA ALA A 108 2.20 8.90 4.28
C ALA A 108 3.17 8.77 3.09
N ASN A 109 4.43 8.44 3.34
CA ASN A 109 5.51 8.46 2.38
C ASN A 109 5.47 9.73 1.51
N ALA A 110 5.58 10.89 2.15
CA ALA A 110 5.49 12.20 1.53
C ALA A 110 6.58 13.14 2.04
N LEU A 111 6.76 14.27 1.35
CA LEU A 111 7.69 15.34 1.70
C LEU A 111 6.98 16.69 1.67
N TYR A 112 7.35 17.61 2.58
CA TYR A 112 6.86 18.97 2.63
C TYR A 112 8.02 19.96 2.60
N PHE A 113 8.00 20.94 1.70
CA PHE A 113 9.02 21.97 1.54
C PHE A 113 8.53 23.11 0.66
N ASP A 114 9.28 24.24 0.62
CA ASP A 114 9.02 25.30 -0.34
C ASP A 114 9.83 25.10 -1.62
N ALA A 115 9.22 25.30 -2.79
CA ALA A 115 9.82 25.09 -4.10
C ALA A 115 9.53 26.23 -5.08
N THR A 116 10.50 26.58 -5.91
CA THR A 116 10.29 27.47 -7.08
C THR A 116 9.48 26.75 -8.15
N LYS A 117 8.84 27.48 -9.05
CA LYS A 117 8.12 26.89 -10.17
C LYS A 117 9.00 25.95 -11.02
N ALA A 118 10.27 26.33 -11.26
CA ALA A 118 11.21 25.49 -12.00
C ALA A 118 11.47 24.16 -11.30
N ALA A 119 11.59 24.15 -9.96
CA ALA A 119 11.70 22.92 -9.19
C ALA A 119 10.43 22.07 -9.28
N ILE A 120 9.24 22.66 -9.14
CA ILE A 120 7.96 21.95 -9.23
C ILE A 120 7.82 21.29 -10.61
N ARG A 121 8.13 22.02 -11.69
CA ARG A 121 8.09 21.44 -13.06
C ARG A 121 9.05 20.28 -13.21
N SER A 122 10.27 20.38 -12.66
CA SER A 122 11.24 19.28 -12.70
C SER A 122 10.77 18.06 -11.91
N LEU A 123 10.16 18.26 -10.73
CA LEU A 123 9.60 17.20 -9.92
C LEU A 123 8.39 16.52 -10.59
N ALA A 124 7.61 17.27 -11.35
CA ALA A 124 6.44 16.73 -12.07
C ALA A 124 6.81 15.77 -13.23
N LEU A 125 8.07 15.75 -13.63
CA LEU A 125 8.58 14.82 -14.66
C LEU A 125 9.07 13.49 -14.08
N ARG A 126 9.07 13.35 -12.75
CA ARG A 126 9.51 12.12 -12.09
C ARG A 126 8.39 11.10 -12.04
N ASP A 127 8.73 9.86 -12.24
CA ASP A 127 7.81 8.72 -12.22
C ASP A 127 7.60 8.11 -10.82
N ASP A 128 8.49 8.45 -9.86
CA ASP A 128 8.39 8.04 -8.45
C ASP A 128 7.45 8.94 -7.61
N ILE A 129 6.91 10.01 -8.18
CA ILE A 129 5.97 10.93 -7.52
C ILE A 129 4.55 10.68 -8.02
N ALA A 130 3.59 10.53 -7.10
CA ALA A 130 2.18 10.42 -7.43
C ALA A 130 1.50 11.79 -7.54
N ILE A 131 1.65 12.66 -6.53
CA ILE A 131 0.94 13.93 -6.41
C ILE A 131 1.90 15.02 -5.93
N ILE A 132 1.83 16.19 -6.58
CA ILE A 132 2.42 17.43 -6.05
C ILE A 132 1.28 18.40 -5.77
N GLY A 133 1.09 18.75 -4.50
CA GLY A 133 0.02 19.62 -4.03
C GLY A 133 0.50 20.91 -3.41
N PHE A 134 -0.39 21.89 -3.28
CA PHE A 134 -0.14 23.15 -2.62
C PHE A 134 -0.48 23.06 -1.13
N ALA A 135 0.49 23.25 -0.26
CA ALA A 135 0.28 23.30 1.18
C ALA A 135 -0.33 24.65 1.60
N VAL A 136 -1.64 24.77 1.45
CA VAL A 136 -2.38 25.99 1.77
C VAL A 136 -2.57 26.14 3.27
N GLU A 137 -2.10 27.23 3.84
CA GLU A 137 -2.49 27.59 5.21
C GLU A 137 -3.95 28.06 5.26
N ARG A 138 -4.74 27.42 6.14
CA ARG A 138 -6.16 27.70 6.34
C ARG A 138 -6.47 27.80 7.83
N SER A 139 -7.61 28.42 8.18
CA SER A 139 -8.15 28.30 9.54
C SER A 139 -8.47 26.83 9.83
N CYS A 140 -7.75 26.24 10.78
CA CYS A 140 -7.89 24.84 11.15
C CYS A 140 -8.88 24.62 12.29
N ILE A 141 -9.09 25.64 13.09
CA ILE A 141 -10.13 25.69 14.12
C ILE A 141 -11.29 26.57 13.65
N PRO A 142 -12.54 26.14 13.90
CA PRO A 142 -13.70 26.98 13.62
C PRO A 142 -13.73 28.19 14.55
N ASP A 143 -14.36 29.28 14.10
CA ASP A 143 -14.62 30.42 14.98
C ASP A 143 -15.48 29.98 16.19
N GLY A 144 -14.94 30.05 17.40
CA GLY A 144 -15.61 29.70 18.65
C GLY A 144 -16.61 30.78 19.08
N ASN A 145 -17.72 30.38 19.68
CA ASN A 145 -18.66 31.30 20.36
C ASN A 145 -18.28 31.47 21.83
N ARG A 146 -17.15 32.13 22.06
CA ARG A 146 -16.68 32.42 23.44
C ARG A 146 -17.70 33.23 24.26
N LYS A 147 -18.05 32.70 25.42
CA LYS A 147 -18.87 33.42 26.40
C LYS A 147 -18.12 33.56 27.72
N SER A 148 -17.85 34.78 28.15
CA SER A 148 -17.40 35.02 29.51
C SER A 148 -18.56 34.79 30.47
N GLN A 149 -18.46 33.85 31.39
CA GLN A 149 -19.53 33.57 32.36
C GLN A 149 -19.03 33.44 33.79
N THR A 150 -19.90 33.95 34.71
CA THR A 150 -19.74 33.92 36.14
C THR A 150 -20.85 33.09 36.81
N SER A 151 -21.29 31.98 36.24
CA SER A 151 -22.34 31.15 36.88
C SER A 151 -21.74 30.08 37.78
N PRO A 152 -22.35 29.80 38.93
CA PRO A 152 -21.92 28.71 39.81
C PRO A 152 -22.29 27.37 39.19
N MET A 153 -21.41 26.79 38.43
CA MET A 153 -21.47 25.38 38.08
C MET A 153 -21.09 24.51 39.29
N GLY A 154 -21.56 23.28 39.34
CA GLY A 154 -21.13 22.29 40.32
C GLY A 154 -19.61 22.08 40.33
N GLU A 155 -19.12 21.32 41.26
CA GLU A 155 -17.71 20.92 41.34
C GLU A 155 -17.30 20.10 40.10
N ILE A 156 -18.16 19.19 39.65
CA ILE A 156 -18.05 18.44 38.39
C ILE A 156 -18.86 19.16 37.30
N THR A 157 -18.27 19.34 36.09
CA THR A 157 -18.96 20.05 35.01
C THR A 157 -20.05 19.21 34.33
N PRO A 158 -21.11 19.84 33.79
CA PRO A 158 -22.26 19.12 33.24
C PRO A 158 -21.95 18.15 32.11
N ASN A 159 -20.93 18.45 31.27
CA ASN A 159 -20.50 17.55 30.20
C ASN A 159 -19.97 16.21 30.73
N VAL A 160 -19.20 16.22 31.82
CA VAL A 160 -18.70 15.02 32.51
C VAL A 160 -19.86 14.16 33.03
N ILE A 161 -20.87 14.80 33.65
CA ILE A 161 -22.04 14.13 34.17
C ILE A 161 -22.90 13.57 33.03
N GLN A 162 -23.09 14.31 31.94
CA GLN A 162 -23.95 13.90 30.82
C GLN A 162 -23.47 12.65 30.13
N VAL A 163 -22.12 12.45 30.02
CA VAL A 163 -21.53 11.25 29.44
C VAL A 163 -21.21 10.16 30.48
N HIS A 164 -21.58 10.36 31.74
CA HIS A 164 -21.40 9.43 32.87
C HIS A 164 -19.91 9.09 33.18
N ALA A 165 -18.98 10.02 32.89
CA ALA A 165 -17.56 9.79 33.16
C ALA A 165 -17.29 9.79 34.69
N ASP A 166 -18.00 10.60 35.46
CA ASP A 166 -17.97 10.63 36.92
C ASP A 166 -18.28 9.26 37.55
N GLN A 167 -19.20 8.48 36.95
CA GLN A 167 -19.55 7.14 37.43
C GLN A 167 -18.45 6.12 37.09
N VAL A 168 -17.73 6.29 36.00
CA VAL A 168 -16.55 5.47 35.66
C VAL A 168 -15.44 5.69 36.68
N TRP A 169 -15.23 6.95 37.17
CA TRP A 169 -14.27 7.24 38.24
C TRP A 169 -14.61 6.49 39.53
N GLU A 170 -15.90 6.32 39.84
CA GLU A 170 -16.34 5.55 41.01
C GLU A 170 -16.02 4.04 40.86
N MET A 171 -15.86 3.53 39.62
CA MET A 171 -15.39 2.18 39.34
C MET A 171 -13.86 2.03 39.49
N GLY A 172 -13.13 3.13 39.64
CA GLY A 172 -11.68 3.18 39.80
C GLY A 172 -10.90 3.42 38.50
N TYR A 173 -11.56 3.69 37.37
CA TYR A 173 -10.93 3.99 36.11
C TYR A 173 -11.01 5.48 35.82
N LYS A 174 -9.82 6.15 35.64
CA LYS A 174 -9.75 7.59 35.47
C LYS A 174 -8.79 8.01 34.35
N GLY A 175 -8.28 7.05 33.56
CA GLY A 175 -7.34 7.29 32.49
C GLY A 175 -5.89 6.92 32.81
N GLU A 176 -5.62 6.42 34.01
CA GLU A 176 -4.27 6.04 34.43
C GLU A 176 -3.61 5.04 33.50
N GLY A 177 -2.33 5.25 33.19
CA GLY A 177 -1.54 4.42 32.29
C GLY A 177 -1.78 4.64 30.78
N VAL A 178 -2.64 5.61 30.42
CA VAL A 178 -2.94 5.94 29.03
C VAL A 178 -2.28 7.26 28.65
N VAL A 179 -1.49 7.27 27.59
CA VAL A 179 -0.89 8.48 27.01
C VAL A 179 -1.77 9.02 25.88
N VAL A 180 -2.36 10.18 26.07
CA VAL A 180 -3.20 10.85 25.06
C VAL A 180 -2.46 12.03 24.48
N ALA A 181 -2.21 12.03 23.17
CA ALA A 181 -1.69 13.20 22.49
C ALA A 181 -2.83 14.18 22.14
N LEU A 182 -2.72 15.43 22.58
CA LEU A 182 -3.58 16.52 22.13
C LEU A 182 -2.86 17.28 21.02
N ILE A 183 -3.38 17.19 19.80
CA ILE A 183 -2.84 17.86 18.60
C ILE A 183 -3.72 19.09 18.35
N ASP A 184 -3.21 20.28 18.73
CA ASP A 184 -4.01 21.51 18.76
C ASP A 184 -3.12 22.77 18.66
N SER A 185 -3.58 23.91 19.20
CA SER A 185 -2.85 25.18 19.27
C SER A 185 -1.73 25.24 20.34
N GLY A 186 -1.53 24.16 21.06
CA GLY A 186 -0.65 24.06 22.22
C GLY A 186 -1.47 23.88 23.50
N VAL A 187 -0.81 23.88 24.66
CA VAL A 187 -1.42 23.66 25.98
C VAL A 187 -0.83 24.62 27.00
N ASN A 188 -1.67 25.22 27.86
CA ASN A 188 -1.23 25.83 29.11
C ASN A 188 -0.87 24.72 30.12
N TYR A 189 0.25 24.03 29.88
CA TYR A 189 0.70 22.90 30.71
C TYR A 189 1.13 23.32 32.12
N ARG A 190 1.07 24.61 32.45
CA ARG A 190 1.31 25.15 33.79
C ARG A 190 0.02 25.26 34.61
N HIS A 191 -1.15 25.00 34.00
CA HIS A 191 -2.41 25.01 34.74
C HIS A 191 -2.40 23.92 35.79
N VAL A 192 -2.89 24.24 37.00
CA VAL A 192 -2.82 23.32 38.15
C VAL A 192 -3.61 22.01 37.93
N ASP A 193 -4.62 22.03 37.05
CA ASP A 193 -5.43 20.86 36.72
C ASP A 193 -4.76 19.92 35.71
N LEU A 194 -3.55 20.24 35.21
CA LEU A 194 -2.82 19.45 34.24
C LEU A 194 -1.40 19.09 34.71
N ALA A 195 -0.81 19.91 35.59
CA ALA A 195 0.62 19.95 35.82
C ALA A 195 1.23 18.67 36.41
N ASP A 196 0.45 17.78 37.00
CA ASP A 196 0.92 16.55 37.66
C ASP A 196 0.76 15.27 36.83
N HIS A 197 0.12 15.33 35.64
CA HIS A 197 -0.09 14.19 34.75
C HIS A 197 0.31 14.46 33.29
N LEU A 198 1.30 15.30 33.10
CA LEU A 198 1.88 15.62 31.78
C LEU A 198 2.88 14.53 31.34
N TRP A 199 2.99 14.31 30.04
CA TRP A 199 3.94 13.39 29.46
C TRP A 199 5.39 13.79 29.78
N ASP A 200 6.21 12.82 30.20
CA ASP A 200 7.63 13.03 30.46
C ASP A 200 8.44 12.79 29.18
N GLY A 201 8.85 13.85 28.51
CA GLY A 201 9.71 13.84 27.33
C GLY A 201 11.21 13.84 27.66
N GLY A 202 11.59 13.76 28.94
CA GLY A 202 12.97 13.82 29.40
C GLY A 202 13.68 15.12 29.04
N ASP A 203 15.00 15.06 28.89
CA ASP A 203 15.82 16.23 28.54
C ASP A 203 15.58 16.73 27.09
N GLU A 204 15.07 15.89 26.23
CA GLU A 204 14.83 16.20 24.81
C GLU A 204 13.59 17.07 24.64
N PHE A 205 12.53 16.77 25.39
CA PHE A 205 11.24 17.49 25.33
C PHE A 205 10.81 17.96 26.73
N PRO A 206 11.52 18.93 27.33
CA PRO A 206 11.34 19.33 28.73
C PRO A 206 10.00 20.05 29.01
N HIS A 207 9.26 20.37 27.96
CA HIS A 207 7.96 21.06 28.04
C HIS A 207 6.77 20.15 27.65
N HIS A 208 6.94 18.81 27.85
CA HIS A 208 5.85 17.82 27.75
C HIS A 208 5.29 17.59 26.34
N GLY A 209 6.07 17.93 25.29
CA GLY A 209 5.62 17.79 23.91
C GLY A 209 6.48 18.58 22.92
N TYR A 210 5.89 18.92 21.78
CA TYR A 210 6.60 19.52 20.65
C TYR A 210 5.71 20.51 19.88
N ASP A 211 6.28 21.63 19.45
CA ASP A 211 5.66 22.58 18.53
C ASP A 211 6.11 22.28 17.09
N VAL A 212 5.29 21.59 16.32
CA VAL A 212 5.57 21.27 14.91
C VAL A 212 5.37 22.47 13.99
N TYR A 213 4.62 23.49 14.43
CA TYR A 213 4.42 24.70 13.63
C TYR A 213 5.64 25.62 13.66
N ASN A 214 6.27 25.80 14.83
CA ASN A 214 7.47 26.61 15.01
C ASN A 214 8.76 25.77 15.03
N HIS A 215 8.66 24.43 15.01
CA HIS A 215 9.77 23.48 15.09
C HIS A 215 10.65 23.68 16.34
N ASP A 216 10.01 23.76 17.52
CA ASP A 216 10.69 23.86 18.81
C ASP A 216 10.06 22.94 19.88
N ASN A 217 10.68 22.91 21.07
CA ASN A 217 10.27 22.00 22.14
C ASN A 217 9.35 22.66 23.19
N ASP A 218 8.70 23.78 22.85
CA ASP A 218 7.80 24.49 23.76
C ASP A 218 6.38 24.61 23.17
N PRO A 219 5.53 23.56 23.32
CA PRO A 219 4.18 23.56 22.80
C PRO A 219 3.20 24.38 23.66
N VAL A 220 3.68 25.51 24.20
CA VAL A 220 2.84 26.42 24.98
C VAL A 220 1.76 27.01 24.10
N ASP A 221 0.53 27.01 24.61
CA ASP A 221 -0.60 27.57 23.89
C ASP A 221 -0.49 29.12 23.81
N ASP A 222 -0.74 29.66 22.64
CA ASP A 222 -0.78 31.09 22.33
C ASP A 222 -2.10 31.52 21.64
N ASN A 223 -3.09 30.57 21.59
CA ASN A 223 -4.40 30.79 21.01
C ASN A 223 -5.57 30.65 21.99
N GLU A 224 -5.49 29.82 23.00
CA GLU A 224 -6.46 29.40 24.04
C GLU A 224 -7.23 28.09 23.69
N HIS A 225 -7.38 27.74 22.43
CA HIS A 225 -8.23 26.61 22.01
C HIS A 225 -7.71 25.28 22.54
N GLY A 226 -6.41 25.00 22.41
CA GLY A 226 -5.83 23.74 22.87
C GLY A 226 -5.85 23.58 24.40
N SER A 227 -5.64 24.67 25.15
CA SER A 227 -5.75 24.66 26.62
C SER A 227 -7.18 24.32 27.07
N HIS A 228 -8.19 24.85 26.38
CA HIS A 228 -9.59 24.52 26.62
C HIS A 228 -9.89 23.03 26.33
N CYS A 229 -9.43 22.52 25.19
CA CYS A 229 -9.55 21.11 24.83
C CYS A 229 -8.83 20.18 25.83
N ALA A 230 -7.63 20.56 26.30
CA ALA A 230 -6.86 19.80 27.28
C ALA A 230 -7.63 19.65 28.60
N GLY A 231 -8.28 20.71 29.06
CA GLY A 231 -9.08 20.68 30.29
C GLY A 231 -10.31 19.78 30.16
N ILE A 232 -10.97 19.72 28.99
CA ILE A 232 -12.09 18.80 28.76
C ILE A 232 -11.61 17.33 28.69
N LEU A 233 -10.41 17.09 28.16
CA LEU A 233 -9.84 15.76 28.10
C LEU A 233 -9.50 15.24 29.50
N CYS A 234 -8.71 15.99 30.29
CA CYS A 234 -8.07 15.47 31.49
C CYS A 234 -7.90 16.45 32.64
N GLY A 235 -8.60 17.59 32.66
CA GLY A 235 -8.53 18.52 33.82
C GLY A 235 -9.02 17.87 35.12
N ASP A 236 -8.10 17.69 36.09
CA ASP A 236 -8.31 16.89 37.32
C ASP A 236 -9.12 17.58 38.43
N GLY A 237 -9.38 18.87 38.28
CA GLY A 237 -10.14 19.65 39.25
C GLY A 237 -9.34 20.21 40.44
N THR A 238 -8.02 20.10 40.45
CA THR A 238 -7.15 20.71 41.49
C THR A 238 -7.39 22.23 41.65
N GLY A 239 -7.71 22.94 40.55
CA GLY A 239 -8.12 24.34 40.56
C GLY A 239 -9.55 24.60 41.03
N GLY A 240 -10.33 23.56 41.31
CA GLY A 240 -11.68 23.62 41.87
C GLY A 240 -12.82 23.29 40.93
N LYS A 241 -12.57 22.86 39.70
CA LYS A 241 -13.56 22.37 38.73
C LYS A 241 -13.04 21.13 38.00
N HIS A 242 -13.68 20.01 38.20
CA HIS A 242 -13.42 18.80 37.41
C HIS A 242 -14.02 18.96 36.01
N THR A 243 -13.21 19.34 35.05
CA THR A 243 -13.61 19.57 33.67
C THR A 243 -13.30 18.39 32.74
N GLY A 244 -12.29 17.57 33.11
CA GLY A 244 -11.76 16.48 32.30
C GLY A 244 -12.53 15.20 32.46
N MET A 245 -12.66 14.44 31.36
CA MET A 245 -13.29 13.11 31.34
C MET A 245 -12.40 12.06 31.96
N ALA A 246 -11.08 12.10 31.66
CA ALA A 246 -10.06 11.17 32.12
C ALA A 246 -8.97 11.89 32.94
N PRO A 247 -9.25 12.24 34.22
CA PRO A 247 -8.41 13.16 35.00
C PRO A 247 -7.06 12.59 35.43
N GLU A 248 -6.79 11.31 35.22
CA GLU A 248 -5.49 10.66 35.50
C GLU A 248 -4.80 10.19 34.22
N ALA A 249 -5.31 10.58 33.02
CA ALA A 249 -4.64 10.28 31.74
C ALA A 249 -3.39 11.15 31.57
N THR A 250 -2.32 10.58 31.04
CA THR A 250 -1.09 11.31 30.75
C THR A 250 -1.22 12.14 29.47
N LEU A 251 -1.09 13.45 29.56
CA LEU A 251 -1.27 14.38 28.45
C LEU A 251 0.05 14.68 27.73
N MET A 252 0.11 14.36 26.44
CA MET A 252 1.20 14.73 25.53
C MET A 252 0.77 15.94 24.69
N CYS A 253 1.54 17.03 24.75
CA CYS A 253 1.19 18.31 24.13
C CYS A 253 1.81 18.43 22.73
N VAL A 254 1.00 18.60 21.67
CA VAL A 254 1.47 18.77 20.30
C VAL A 254 0.85 20.02 19.68
N LYS A 255 1.66 21.05 19.48
CA LYS A 255 1.23 22.29 18.84
C LYS A 255 1.42 22.19 17.32
N SER A 256 0.31 22.27 16.56
CA SER A 256 0.32 22.10 15.09
C SER A 256 -0.26 23.28 14.33
N MET A 257 -0.51 24.41 14.98
CA MET A 257 -1.05 25.62 14.35
C MET A 257 -0.46 26.90 14.95
N SER A 258 -0.64 27.99 14.19
CA SER A 258 -0.24 29.33 14.62
C SER A 258 -1.13 29.85 15.74
N SER A 259 -0.70 30.97 16.39
CA SER A 259 -1.50 31.72 17.36
C SER A 259 -2.85 32.23 16.84
N SER A 260 -3.03 32.27 15.53
CA SER A 260 -4.28 32.65 14.88
C SER A 260 -5.13 31.45 14.45
N GLY A 261 -4.73 30.21 14.81
CA GLY A 261 -5.47 28.99 14.48
C GLY A 261 -5.29 28.53 13.02
N TYR A 262 -4.23 28.95 12.32
CA TYR A 262 -3.93 28.56 10.94
C TYR A 262 -2.90 27.44 10.89
N CYS A 263 -3.12 26.49 10.00
CA CYS A 263 -2.20 25.41 9.67
C CYS A 263 -2.42 24.90 8.25
N ASN A 264 -1.58 23.99 7.80
CA ASN A 264 -1.76 23.23 6.56
C ASN A 264 -1.79 21.72 6.84
N ALA A 265 -2.05 20.93 5.81
CA ALA A 265 -2.13 19.46 5.96
C ALA A 265 -0.81 18.83 6.42
N ALA A 266 0.35 19.41 6.06
CA ALA A 266 1.64 18.89 6.49
C ALA A 266 1.87 19.07 7.99
N ASN A 267 1.47 20.22 8.57
CA ASN A 267 1.54 20.44 10.02
C ASN A 267 0.69 19.44 10.81
N ILE A 268 -0.52 19.12 10.30
CA ILE A 268 -1.40 18.10 10.90
C ILE A 268 -0.72 16.72 10.83
N ALA A 269 -0.22 16.32 9.64
CA ALA A 269 0.43 15.04 9.44
C ALA A 269 1.70 14.91 10.29
N GLU A 270 2.50 15.96 10.40
CA GLU A 270 3.71 16.01 11.23
C GLU A 270 3.37 15.88 12.71
N GLY A 271 2.30 16.55 13.19
CA GLY A 271 1.84 16.41 14.56
C GLY A 271 1.41 14.96 14.89
N ILE A 272 0.64 14.33 14.01
CA ILE A 272 0.22 12.94 14.19
C ILE A 272 1.42 12.00 14.21
N GLN A 273 2.33 12.11 13.22
CA GLN A 273 3.49 11.22 13.16
C GLN A 273 4.46 11.42 14.33
N TRP A 274 4.59 12.66 14.83
CA TRP A 274 5.40 12.95 16.01
C TRP A 274 4.80 12.27 17.25
N ALA A 275 3.52 12.44 17.51
CA ALA A 275 2.82 11.83 18.64
C ALA A 275 2.92 10.29 18.63
N VAL A 276 2.69 9.66 17.47
CA VAL A 276 2.79 8.20 17.31
C VAL A 276 4.22 7.71 17.56
N ALA A 277 5.23 8.42 17.03
CA ALA A 277 6.63 8.06 17.21
C ALA A 277 7.11 8.18 18.67
N HIS A 278 6.48 9.06 19.47
CA HIS A 278 6.83 9.31 20.86
C HIS A 278 5.93 8.60 21.87
N GLY A 279 5.11 7.66 21.39
CA GLY A 279 4.52 6.67 22.29
C GLY A 279 3.10 6.99 22.75
N CYS A 280 2.33 7.85 22.08
CA CYS A 280 0.93 8.02 22.41
C CYS A 280 0.13 6.72 22.21
N ASP A 281 -0.89 6.48 23.02
CA ASP A 281 -1.82 5.38 22.89
C ASP A 281 -3.04 5.76 22.05
N MET A 282 -3.34 7.04 21.97
CA MET A 282 -4.39 7.61 21.16
C MET A 282 -4.14 9.11 20.98
N PHE A 283 -4.88 9.77 20.08
CA PHE A 283 -4.85 11.22 20.01
C PHE A 283 -6.22 11.86 19.88
N SER A 284 -6.32 13.09 20.39
CA SER A 284 -7.47 14.00 20.26
C SER A 284 -7.08 15.13 19.33
N MET A 285 -7.91 15.43 18.35
CA MET A 285 -7.65 16.50 17.40
C MET A 285 -8.92 17.32 17.12
N SER A 286 -9.01 18.48 17.77
CA SER A 286 -10.13 19.41 17.64
C SER A 286 -9.99 20.38 16.47
N MET A 287 -9.40 19.91 15.38
CA MET A 287 -9.05 20.72 14.21
C MET A 287 -9.24 19.93 12.90
N GLY A 288 -9.28 20.64 11.78
CA GLY A 288 -9.38 20.04 10.46
C GLY A 288 -9.48 21.09 9.36
N LEU A 289 -9.31 20.64 8.10
CA LEU A 289 -9.30 21.51 6.92
C LEU A 289 -10.67 21.52 6.25
N VAL A 290 -11.24 22.69 6.07
CA VAL A 290 -12.40 22.92 5.22
C VAL A 290 -11.95 22.90 3.76
N SER A 291 -12.74 22.30 2.87
CA SER A 291 -12.45 22.27 1.42
C SER A 291 -11.04 21.75 1.12
N ALA A 292 -10.66 20.65 1.76
CA ALA A 292 -9.36 20.01 1.57
C ALA A 292 -9.16 19.57 0.10
N SER A 293 -8.00 19.89 -0.46
CA SER A 293 -7.60 19.54 -1.83
C SER A 293 -7.35 18.03 -1.98
N LEU A 294 -7.08 17.58 -3.21
CA LEU A 294 -6.72 16.19 -3.49
C LEU A 294 -5.48 15.76 -2.68
N SER A 295 -4.44 16.59 -2.67
CA SER A 295 -3.21 16.31 -1.93
C SER A 295 -3.41 16.32 -0.41
N ASP A 296 -4.20 17.27 0.12
CA ASP A 296 -4.52 17.32 1.57
C ASP A 296 -5.23 16.05 2.01
N ARG A 297 -6.24 15.62 1.24
CA ARG A 297 -7.01 14.40 1.52
C ARG A 297 -6.13 13.16 1.46
N ALA A 298 -5.33 13.00 0.39
CA ALA A 298 -4.45 11.85 0.23
C ALA A 298 -3.42 11.76 1.36
N LEU A 299 -2.79 12.89 1.76
CA LEU A 299 -1.84 12.95 2.85
C LEU A 299 -2.48 12.56 4.19
N LEU A 300 -3.56 13.24 4.57
CA LEU A 300 -4.16 13.08 5.90
C LEU A 300 -4.83 11.71 6.08
N ARG A 301 -5.46 11.18 5.03
CA ARG A 301 -6.01 9.82 5.06
C ARG A 301 -4.92 8.79 5.32
N ARG A 302 -3.84 8.80 4.54
CA ARG A 302 -2.72 7.86 4.71
C ARG A 302 -2.08 7.98 6.08
N THR A 303 -1.94 9.20 6.60
CA THR A 303 -1.43 9.44 7.94
C THR A 303 -2.33 8.82 9.02
N CYS A 304 -3.65 9.01 8.93
CA CYS A 304 -4.61 8.41 9.87
C CYS A 304 -4.66 6.87 9.74
N GLU A 305 -4.59 6.34 8.51
CA GLU A 305 -4.54 4.89 8.29
C GLU A 305 -3.25 4.27 8.87
N SER A 306 -2.11 4.93 8.72
CA SER A 306 -0.84 4.48 9.32
C SER A 306 -0.84 4.55 10.85
N ALA A 307 -1.51 5.54 11.44
CA ALA A 307 -1.74 5.59 12.89
C ALA A 307 -2.60 4.41 13.36
N LEU A 308 -3.65 4.08 12.59
CA LEU A 308 -4.49 2.93 12.86
C LEU A 308 -3.72 1.61 12.77
N ASP A 309 -2.84 1.45 11.76
CA ASP A 309 -1.97 0.27 11.62
C ASP A 309 -1.02 0.13 12.82
N ALA A 310 -0.58 1.25 13.39
CA ALA A 310 0.18 1.28 14.64
C ALA A 310 -0.65 0.97 15.91
N GLY A 311 -1.95 0.69 15.77
CA GLY A 311 -2.86 0.43 16.88
C GLY A 311 -3.39 1.68 17.59
N ILE A 312 -3.27 2.85 16.97
CA ILE A 312 -3.69 4.14 17.51
C ILE A 312 -5.11 4.47 17.03
N VAL A 313 -5.98 4.86 17.95
CA VAL A 313 -7.31 5.38 17.65
C VAL A 313 -7.34 6.90 17.84
N ALA A 314 -8.16 7.59 17.06
CA ALA A 314 -8.23 9.05 17.05
C ALA A 314 -9.68 9.54 17.22
N ALA A 315 -9.88 10.55 18.06
CA ALA A 315 -11.11 11.35 18.06
C ALA A 315 -10.84 12.67 17.30
N ILE A 316 -11.66 12.96 16.29
CA ILE A 316 -11.44 14.10 15.40
C ILE A 316 -12.75 14.88 15.19
N ALA A 317 -12.69 16.21 15.30
CA ALA A 317 -13.85 17.06 15.15
C ALA A 317 -14.48 16.98 13.75
N ALA A 318 -15.81 16.98 13.67
CA ALA A 318 -16.53 17.04 12.41
C ALA A 318 -16.43 18.40 11.73
N GLY A 319 -16.33 19.48 12.52
CA GLY A 319 -16.32 20.86 12.03
C GLY A 319 -17.55 21.63 12.53
N ASN A 320 -17.57 22.95 12.29
CA ASN A 320 -18.62 23.84 12.77
C ASN A 320 -19.38 24.56 11.63
N GLU A 321 -19.44 23.94 10.45
CA GLU A 321 -20.05 24.50 9.23
C GLU A 321 -21.49 23.99 9.01
N GLY A 322 -22.14 23.43 10.05
CA GLY A 322 -23.49 22.84 9.92
C GLY A 322 -24.59 23.80 9.53
N ASP A 323 -24.50 25.06 9.92
CA ASP A 323 -25.42 26.15 9.54
C ASP A 323 -24.91 27.00 8.36
N GLU A 324 -23.74 26.72 7.81
CA GLU A 324 -23.11 27.42 6.67
C GLU A 324 -23.26 26.63 5.35
N LEU A 325 -24.39 25.98 5.12
CA LEU A 325 -24.62 25.10 3.98
C LEU A 325 -24.55 25.77 2.60
N ILE A 326 -24.52 27.10 2.52
CA ILE A 326 -24.34 27.84 1.26
C ILE A 326 -22.85 27.87 0.90
N GLU A 327 -21.98 28.10 1.89
CA GLU A 327 -20.52 28.22 1.71
C GLU A 327 -19.86 26.85 1.78
N HIS A 328 -20.39 25.97 2.64
CA HIS A 328 -19.91 24.61 2.87
C HIS A 328 -21.03 23.59 2.67
N PRO A 329 -21.46 23.37 1.41
CA PRO A 329 -22.59 22.47 1.13
C PRO A 329 -22.25 21.00 1.40
N ILE A 330 -23.25 20.22 1.80
CA ILE A 330 -23.14 18.76 1.74
C ILE A 330 -22.91 18.35 0.26
N PRO A 331 -21.98 17.46 -0.05
CA PRO A 331 -21.26 16.50 0.82
C PRO A 331 -19.90 16.96 1.34
N TYR A 332 -19.57 18.24 1.30
CA TYR A 332 -18.25 18.79 1.63
C TYR A 332 -18.22 19.54 2.97
N ASN A 333 -19.26 19.35 3.79
CA ASN A 333 -19.48 20.07 5.03
C ASN A 333 -18.55 19.61 6.17
N VAL A 334 -18.20 18.32 6.22
CA VAL A 334 -17.33 17.77 7.26
C VAL A 334 -15.86 18.00 6.94
N ARG A 335 -15.09 18.50 7.91
CA ARG A 335 -13.66 18.81 7.77
C ARG A 335 -12.79 17.54 7.62
N THR A 336 -11.70 17.67 6.86
CA THR A 336 -10.66 16.62 6.74
C THR A 336 -9.64 16.76 7.88
N PRO A 337 -9.27 15.68 8.63
CA PRO A 337 -9.51 14.26 8.35
C PRO A 337 -10.74 13.65 9.06
N GLY A 338 -11.60 14.40 9.75
CA GLY A 338 -12.85 13.87 10.34
C GLY A 338 -13.74 13.16 9.31
N ASN A 339 -13.69 13.57 8.05
CA ASN A 339 -14.41 12.94 6.95
C ASN A 339 -13.69 11.70 6.36
N CYS A 340 -12.53 11.29 6.86
CA CYS A 340 -11.80 10.14 6.34
C CYS A 340 -12.66 8.88 6.39
N PRO A 341 -12.74 8.13 5.26
CA PRO A 341 -13.51 6.90 5.22
C PRO A 341 -12.85 5.79 6.03
N PRO A 342 -13.60 4.75 6.40
CA PRO A 342 -13.01 3.53 6.94
C PRO A 342 -11.97 2.96 5.97
N PRO A 343 -10.92 2.30 6.46
CA PRO A 343 -9.91 1.68 5.61
C PRO A 343 -10.47 0.53 4.77
N TYR A 344 -11.60 -0.04 5.19
CA TYR A 344 -12.29 -1.12 4.49
C TYR A 344 -13.73 -0.72 4.20
N MET A 345 -14.19 -1.08 3.00
CA MET A 345 -15.55 -0.80 2.59
C MET A 345 -16.46 -1.98 2.89
N ASP A 346 -17.67 -1.64 3.31
CA ASP A 346 -18.72 -2.60 3.61
C ASP A 346 -20.02 -2.13 2.94
N ASP A 347 -20.75 -3.02 2.27
CA ASP A 347 -21.97 -2.72 1.51
C ASP A 347 -23.07 -2.05 2.34
N VAL A 348 -23.03 -2.24 3.66
CA VAL A 348 -24.01 -1.69 4.58
C VAL A 348 -23.33 -0.76 5.58
N GLN A 349 -22.68 0.31 5.07
CA GLN A 349 -21.91 1.26 5.88
C GLN A 349 -22.61 1.82 7.09
N ALA A 350 -23.88 1.77 7.12
CA ALA A 350 -24.58 2.80 7.85
C ALA A 350 -25.29 2.33 9.08
N GLN A 351 -25.59 1.09 9.22
CA GLN A 351 -26.65 0.70 10.16
C GLN A 351 -26.24 -0.25 11.27
N ASN A 352 -25.05 -0.82 11.16
CA ASN A 352 -24.55 -1.71 12.21
C ASN A 352 -23.36 -1.07 12.93
N PRO A 353 -23.37 -1.01 14.26
CA PRO A 353 -22.19 -0.59 15.03
C PRO A 353 -21.03 -1.55 14.84
N GLY A 354 -19.82 -1.07 15.11
CA GLY A 354 -18.63 -1.90 15.12
C GLY A 354 -17.79 -1.81 13.87
N ARG A 355 -17.90 -0.73 13.12
CA ARG A 355 -17.02 -0.46 11.98
C ARG A 355 -15.80 0.28 12.41
N LEU A 356 -14.66 -0.17 11.91
CA LEU A 356 -13.40 0.51 12.13
C LEU A 356 -13.39 1.84 11.37
N SER A 357 -13.21 2.94 12.09
CA SER A 357 -12.95 4.25 11.50
C SER A 357 -11.48 4.61 11.71
N CYS A 358 -10.79 5.09 10.68
CA CYS A 358 -9.44 5.59 10.86
C CYS A 358 -9.41 6.93 11.63
N ALA A 359 -10.58 7.60 11.71
CA ALA A 359 -10.83 8.79 12.51
C ALA A 359 -12.25 8.69 13.05
N VAL A 360 -12.43 8.60 14.36
CA VAL A 360 -13.76 8.72 15.00
C VAL A 360 -14.20 10.16 14.87
N CYS A 361 -15.09 10.41 13.93
CA CYS A 361 -15.64 11.74 13.64
C CYS A 361 -16.66 12.13 14.70
N VAL A 362 -16.46 13.27 15.35
CA VAL A 362 -17.24 13.71 16.51
C VAL A 362 -18.11 14.91 16.19
N GLY A 363 -19.44 14.75 16.35
CA GLY A 363 -20.44 15.81 16.31
C GLY A 363 -20.70 16.42 17.69
N ALA A 364 -21.37 17.57 17.71
CA ALA A 364 -21.70 18.28 18.93
C ALA A 364 -23.21 18.28 19.24
N VAL A 365 -23.55 18.05 20.52
CA VAL A 365 -24.91 18.18 21.05
C VAL A 365 -24.93 19.18 22.22
N ASP A 366 -26.13 19.68 22.54
CA ASP A 366 -26.38 20.45 23.75
C ASP A 366 -26.67 19.53 24.96
N TYR A 367 -26.95 20.11 26.13
CA TYR A 367 -27.28 19.38 27.35
C TYR A 367 -28.66 18.67 27.33
N ASN A 368 -29.44 18.82 26.26
CA ASN A 368 -30.71 18.14 26.03
C ASN A 368 -30.66 17.15 24.86
N ASP A 369 -29.44 16.80 24.41
CA ASP A 369 -29.16 15.95 23.26
C ASP A 369 -29.70 16.48 21.90
N ASN A 370 -29.94 17.78 21.79
CA ASN A 370 -30.20 18.41 20.50
C ASN A 370 -28.89 18.65 19.78
N ALA A 371 -28.87 18.43 18.45
CA ALA A 371 -27.70 18.77 17.66
C ALA A 371 -27.36 20.27 17.77
N ALA A 372 -26.12 20.60 18.01
CA ALA A 372 -25.65 21.97 17.95
C ALA A 372 -25.83 22.51 16.51
N PRO A 373 -26.39 23.72 16.32
CA PRO A 373 -26.67 24.24 14.97
C PRO A 373 -25.47 24.26 14.04
N PHE A 374 -24.29 24.51 14.62
CA PHE A 374 -23.04 24.57 13.88
C PHE A 374 -22.43 23.21 13.54
N THR A 375 -22.87 22.11 14.16
CA THR A 375 -22.22 20.81 13.96
C THR A 375 -22.19 20.38 12.50
N SER A 376 -21.00 20.21 11.91
CA SER A 376 -20.86 19.71 10.55
C SER A 376 -21.34 18.28 10.45
N HIS A 377 -21.97 17.95 9.32
CA HIS A 377 -22.62 16.66 9.16
C HIS A 377 -22.60 16.14 7.72
N GLY A 378 -22.80 14.82 7.57
CA GLY A 378 -22.84 14.13 6.30
C GLY A 378 -24.17 14.21 5.54
N PRO A 379 -24.35 13.43 4.46
CA PRO A 379 -23.36 12.46 3.97
C PRO A 379 -22.11 13.11 3.35
N VAL A 380 -20.95 12.41 3.41
CA VAL A 380 -19.68 12.89 2.83
C VAL A 380 -19.28 12.09 1.60
N THR A 381 -18.46 12.71 0.72
CA THR A 381 -17.85 12.08 -0.45
C THR A 381 -16.34 12.31 -0.47
N TRP A 382 -15.63 11.38 -1.11
CA TRP A 382 -14.18 11.52 -1.42
C TRP A 382 -13.94 11.99 -2.85
N ILE A 383 -14.98 12.12 -3.67
CA ILE A 383 -14.91 12.76 -4.97
C ILE A 383 -14.98 14.28 -4.76
N LEU A 384 -14.02 15.02 -5.29
CA LEU A 384 -14.01 16.47 -5.23
C LEU A 384 -15.06 17.07 -6.19
N SER A 385 -15.38 18.37 -6.00
CA SER A 385 -16.39 19.05 -6.81
C SER A 385 -16.04 19.18 -8.29
N ASP A 386 -14.75 19.10 -8.64
CA ASP A 386 -14.22 19.08 -10.00
C ASP A 386 -14.24 17.67 -10.65
N GLY A 387 -14.72 16.66 -9.94
CA GLY A 387 -14.77 15.28 -10.39
C GLY A 387 -13.47 14.49 -10.16
N SER A 388 -12.41 15.13 -9.63
CA SER A 388 -11.20 14.42 -9.19
C SER A 388 -11.44 13.75 -7.83
N GLY A 389 -10.66 12.75 -7.50
CA GLY A 389 -10.74 12.06 -6.22
C GLY A 389 -10.22 10.63 -6.34
N ASN A 390 -10.08 9.97 -5.20
CA ASN A 390 -9.64 8.59 -5.18
C ASN A 390 -10.80 7.68 -5.59
N ASP A 391 -10.65 6.98 -6.71
CA ASP A 391 -11.62 6.00 -7.24
C ASP A 391 -11.77 4.76 -6.34
N ASP A 392 -10.88 4.59 -5.37
CA ASP A 392 -10.88 3.49 -4.41
C ASP A 392 -11.93 3.61 -3.28
N TYR A 393 -12.79 4.67 -3.32
CA TYR A 393 -13.92 4.81 -2.41
C TYR A 393 -15.23 5.02 -3.17
N PRO A 394 -16.04 3.96 -3.32
CA PRO A 394 -17.33 4.02 -4.03
C PRO A 394 -18.47 4.66 -3.23
N TYR A 395 -18.20 5.42 -2.19
CA TYR A 395 -19.22 6.25 -1.54
C TYR A 395 -19.62 7.41 -2.43
N VAL A 396 -20.04 7.08 -3.65
CA VAL A 396 -20.52 8.04 -4.62
C VAL A 396 -21.92 8.46 -4.23
N LEU A 397 -22.13 9.75 -4.09
CA LEU A 397 -23.47 10.32 -4.11
C LEU A 397 -24.06 10.14 -5.51
N ASN A 398 -24.83 9.08 -5.74
CA ASN A 398 -25.63 9.00 -6.94
C ASN A 398 -26.66 10.14 -6.94
N GLY A 399 -26.55 11.06 -7.87
CA GLY A 399 -27.17 12.39 -7.93
C GLY A 399 -28.68 12.50 -7.85
N SER A 400 -29.37 11.54 -7.24
CA SER A 400 -30.81 11.62 -7.03
C SER A 400 -31.33 11.09 -5.70
N THR A 401 -30.50 10.49 -4.84
CA THR A 401 -30.93 10.06 -3.52
C THR A 401 -29.82 10.25 -2.50
N SER A 402 -30.11 10.96 -1.44
CA SER A 402 -29.29 11.19 -0.25
C SER A 402 -28.91 9.90 0.52
N GLN A 403 -29.00 8.73 -0.09
CA GLN A 403 -28.77 7.43 0.54
C GLN A 403 -27.38 6.85 0.32
N PHE A 404 -26.54 7.48 -0.52
CA PHE A 404 -25.24 6.95 -0.90
C PHE A 404 -24.14 7.99 -0.64
N GLY A 405 -23.58 7.97 0.52
CA GLY A 405 -22.43 8.74 0.95
C GLY A 405 -21.98 8.22 2.31
N LEU A 406 -20.74 8.51 2.71
CA LEU A 406 -20.27 8.11 4.03
C LEU A 406 -21.04 8.88 5.11
N ILE A 407 -21.66 8.17 6.04
CA ILE A 407 -22.36 8.79 7.16
C ILE A 407 -21.35 9.33 8.17
N ARG A 408 -21.44 10.63 8.44
CA ARG A 408 -20.68 11.35 9.46
C ARG A 408 -21.58 12.34 10.21
N PRO A 409 -21.34 12.54 11.54
CA PRO A 409 -20.29 11.99 12.40
C PRO A 409 -20.49 10.50 12.71
N ASP A 410 -19.52 9.88 13.44
CA ASP A 410 -19.66 8.52 13.98
C ASP A 410 -20.45 8.53 15.27
N VAL A 411 -20.12 9.46 16.18
CA VAL A 411 -20.78 9.69 17.47
C VAL A 411 -20.85 11.19 17.78
N CYS A 412 -21.62 11.55 18.78
CA CYS A 412 -21.68 12.92 19.31
C CYS A 412 -21.28 12.97 20.80
N ALA A 413 -20.91 14.17 21.24
CA ALA A 413 -20.73 14.46 22.65
C ALA A 413 -21.17 15.92 22.96
N PRO A 414 -21.29 16.31 24.23
CA PRO A 414 -21.58 17.69 24.65
C PRO A 414 -20.55 18.65 24.05
N GLY A 415 -21.01 19.65 23.30
CA GLY A 415 -20.17 20.64 22.62
C GLY A 415 -20.71 22.08 22.71
N MET A 416 -21.75 22.33 23.50
CA MET A 416 -22.32 23.66 23.67
C MET A 416 -22.15 24.19 25.11
N ASP A 417 -21.62 25.42 25.25
CA ASP A 417 -21.40 26.10 26.52
C ASP A 417 -20.60 25.24 27.52
N ILE A 418 -19.49 24.66 27.06
CA ILE A 418 -18.62 23.78 27.82
C ILE A 418 -17.61 24.60 28.63
N LEU A 419 -17.55 24.37 29.92
CA LEU A 419 -16.59 25.03 30.81
C LEU A 419 -15.28 24.26 30.83
N SER A 420 -14.16 24.97 30.58
CA SER A 420 -12.83 24.40 30.66
C SER A 420 -11.76 25.46 30.87
N LEU A 421 -10.48 25.07 30.78
CA LEU A 421 -9.34 25.85 31.21
C LEU A 421 -9.14 27.13 30.39
N ASP A 422 -8.70 28.22 31.09
CA ASP A 422 -8.24 29.47 30.45
C ASP A 422 -6.80 29.35 29.93
N LEU A 423 -6.49 30.19 28.93
CA LEU A 423 -5.14 30.28 28.35
C LEU A 423 -4.11 30.73 29.42
N TYR A 424 -4.48 31.61 30.33
CA TYR A 424 -3.55 32.17 31.31
C TYR A 424 -4.01 31.92 32.74
N GLY A 425 -3.06 31.50 33.57
CA GLY A 425 -3.31 31.23 34.98
C GLY A 425 -4.10 29.95 35.21
N ASN A 426 -4.97 29.91 36.20
CA ASN A 426 -5.74 28.74 36.64
C ASN A 426 -7.26 29.03 36.59
N GLY A 427 -7.69 29.81 35.62
CA GLY A 427 -9.09 30.16 35.41
C GLY A 427 -9.83 29.19 34.48
N TYR A 428 -11.10 29.49 34.25
CA TYR A 428 -11.96 28.70 33.37
C TYR A 428 -12.86 29.63 32.56
N HIS A 429 -13.19 29.20 31.31
CA HIS A 429 -14.17 29.90 30.47
C HIS A 429 -15.08 28.92 29.75
N LEU A 430 -16.18 29.45 29.18
CA LEU A 430 -17.11 28.66 28.35
C LEU A 430 -16.78 28.83 26.88
N ASP A 431 -16.81 27.72 26.14
CA ASP A 431 -16.76 27.73 24.70
C ASP A 431 -17.71 26.68 24.07
N SER A 432 -17.97 26.80 22.76
CA SER A 432 -18.89 25.92 22.04
C SER A 432 -18.30 25.52 20.67
N GLY A 433 -18.32 24.24 20.36
CA GLY A 433 -17.80 23.69 19.09
C GLY A 433 -17.79 22.16 19.10
N THR A 434 -17.69 21.56 17.94
CA THR A 434 -17.29 20.14 17.84
C THR A 434 -15.91 19.92 18.44
N SER A 435 -15.12 20.99 18.53
CA SER A 435 -13.84 21.07 19.24
C SER A 435 -13.95 20.73 20.73
N MET A 436 -15.09 21.03 21.38
CA MET A 436 -15.33 20.71 22.81
C MET A 436 -15.90 19.30 22.95
N ALA A 437 -16.66 18.84 21.97
CA ALA A 437 -17.19 17.48 21.94
C ALA A 437 -16.09 16.42 21.71
N THR A 438 -15.08 16.74 20.90
CA THR A 438 -14.00 15.83 20.54
C THR A 438 -13.17 15.37 21.75
N PRO A 439 -12.66 16.24 22.63
CA PRO A 439 -11.94 15.80 23.83
C PRO A 439 -12.84 15.07 24.83
N CYS A 440 -14.18 15.29 24.84
CA CYS A 440 -15.11 14.45 25.60
C CYS A 440 -15.03 12.99 25.11
N VAL A 441 -15.11 12.74 23.79
CA VAL A 441 -15.00 11.39 23.22
C VAL A 441 -13.61 10.81 23.47
N ALA A 442 -12.55 11.60 23.27
CA ALA A 442 -11.19 11.19 23.55
C ALA A 442 -10.99 10.75 25.01
N GLY A 443 -11.55 11.50 25.95
CA GLY A 443 -11.51 11.14 27.36
C GLY A 443 -12.29 9.85 27.66
N CYS A 444 -13.45 9.64 27.04
CA CYS A 444 -14.17 8.35 27.13
C CYS A 444 -13.31 7.19 26.60
N MET A 445 -12.61 7.36 25.49
CA MET A 445 -11.67 6.37 24.97
C MET A 445 -10.51 6.10 25.94
N ALA A 446 -9.97 7.15 26.59
CA ALA A 446 -8.93 7.01 27.60
C ALA A 446 -9.42 6.23 28.82
N LEU A 447 -10.67 6.46 29.29
CA LEU A 447 -11.29 5.67 30.34
C LEU A 447 -11.44 4.20 29.96
N MET A 448 -11.81 3.90 28.70
CA MET A 448 -11.88 2.53 28.19
C MET A 448 -10.48 1.87 28.19
N LEU A 449 -9.45 2.59 27.71
CA LEU A 449 -8.08 2.10 27.70
C LEU A 449 -7.47 1.95 29.10
N SER A 450 -7.87 2.74 30.09
CA SER A 450 -7.43 2.52 31.48
C SER A 450 -8.00 1.25 32.09
N LYS A 451 -9.16 0.77 31.62
CA LYS A 451 -9.69 -0.54 32.00
C LYS A 451 -8.97 -1.69 31.29
N ASP A 452 -8.73 -1.55 29.98
CA ASP A 452 -7.95 -2.53 29.19
C ASP A 452 -7.11 -1.79 28.13
N ILE A 453 -5.82 -1.63 28.41
CA ILE A 453 -4.87 -0.95 27.52
C ILE A 453 -4.69 -1.67 26.19
N ASN A 454 -5.05 -2.94 26.08
CA ASN A 454 -4.90 -3.76 24.88
C ASN A 454 -6.15 -3.76 23.97
N LEU A 455 -7.19 -2.98 24.29
CA LEU A 455 -8.33 -2.82 23.38
C LEU A 455 -7.84 -2.38 22.00
N SER A 456 -8.21 -3.14 20.97
CA SER A 456 -7.91 -2.76 19.60
C SER A 456 -8.71 -1.51 19.18
N PRO A 457 -8.24 -0.75 18.17
CA PRO A 457 -9.04 0.35 17.63
C PRO A 457 -10.45 -0.05 17.19
N SER A 458 -10.62 -1.25 16.61
CA SER A 458 -11.94 -1.75 16.20
C SER A 458 -12.87 -2.02 17.39
N GLU A 459 -12.35 -2.52 18.51
CA GLU A 459 -13.14 -2.73 19.73
C GLU A 459 -13.55 -1.40 20.35
N ILE A 460 -12.65 -0.42 20.39
CA ILE A 460 -12.97 0.92 20.88
C ILE A 460 -14.08 1.55 20.02
N CYS A 461 -13.94 1.56 18.69
CA CYS A 461 -14.98 2.09 17.79
C CYS A 461 -16.31 1.35 17.97
N ARG A 462 -16.28 0.01 18.03
CA ARG A 462 -17.47 -0.79 18.23
C ARG A 462 -18.19 -0.48 19.55
N LEU A 463 -17.43 -0.43 20.64
CA LEU A 463 -18.00 -0.15 21.96
C LEU A 463 -18.58 1.26 22.03
N LEU A 464 -17.90 2.28 21.51
CA LEU A 464 -18.43 3.64 21.46
C LEU A 464 -19.75 3.72 20.68
N GLU A 465 -19.84 3.00 19.55
CA GLU A 465 -21.03 3.01 18.69
C GLU A 465 -22.20 2.20 19.27
N GLU A 466 -21.91 1.00 19.82
CA GLU A 466 -22.95 0.10 20.38
C GLU A 466 -23.55 0.61 21.66
N THR A 467 -22.79 1.36 22.46
CA THR A 467 -23.20 1.83 23.78
C THR A 467 -23.58 3.31 23.81
N ALA A 468 -23.47 4.00 22.66
CA ALA A 468 -23.94 5.38 22.58
C ALA A 468 -25.43 5.48 22.93
N GLU A 469 -25.81 6.52 23.68
CA GLU A 469 -27.22 6.84 23.95
C GLU A 469 -27.90 7.22 22.61
N PRO A 470 -28.87 6.42 22.12
CA PRO A 470 -29.45 6.61 20.81
C PRO A 470 -30.36 7.83 20.78
N ILE A 471 -30.07 8.81 19.90
CA ILE A 471 -30.92 9.99 19.69
C ILE A 471 -31.87 9.74 18.50
N THR A 472 -31.47 8.91 17.58
CA THR A 472 -32.23 8.52 16.38
C THR A 472 -32.21 7.02 16.20
N GLU A 473 -33.11 6.46 15.40
CA GLU A 473 -33.06 5.06 15.03
C GLU A 473 -31.91 4.82 14.06
N GLY A 474 -30.89 4.07 14.50
CA GLY A 474 -29.65 3.76 13.73
C GLY A 474 -28.72 4.94 13.55
N LYS A 475 -27.64 4.73 12.79
CA LYS A 475 -26.64 5.76 12.48
C LYS A 475 -27.24 6.85 11.58
N SER A 476 -27.11 8.10 11.98
CA SER A 476 -27.62 9.26 11.22
C SER A 476 -26.49 10.22 10.81
N ASN A 477 -26.73 11.02 9.78
CA ASN A 477 -25.76 12.02 9.33
C ASN A 477 -25.59 13.23 10.27
N ILE A 478 -26.41 13.31 11.32
CA ILE A 478 -26.38 14.44 12.28
C ILE A 478 -25.78 13.99 13.61
N TYR A 479 -26.20 12.82 14.10
CA TYR A 479 -25.85 12.34 15.45
C TYR A 479 -24.90 11.14 15.44
N GLY A 480 -24.56 10.57 14.25
CA GLY A 480 -23.90 9.28 14.21
C GLY A 480 -24.78 8.22 14.87
N PHE A 481 -24.21 7.37 15.71
CA PHE A 481 -24.94 6.42 16.54
C PHE A 481 -25.62 7.03 17.78
N GLY A 482 -25.27 8.27 18.11
CA GLY A 482 -25.83 8.99 19.24
C GLY A 482 -24.76 9.65 20.12
N ARG A 483 -25.13 10.04 21.33
CA ARG A 483 -24.22 10.62 22.33
C ARG A 483 -23.42 9.50 23.01
N VAL A 484 -22.10 9.67 23.12
CA VAL A 484 -21.26 8.71 23.85
C VAL A 484 -21.69 8.58 25.31
N ASP A 485 -21.63 7.36 25.84
CA ASP A 485 -21.84 7.02 27.22
C ASP A 485 -20.60 6.28 27.76
N ALA A 486 -19.81 6.97 28.58
CA ALA A 486 -18.56 6.43 29.09
C ALA A 486 -18.78 5.23 30.02
N LEU A 487 -19.85 5.28 30.86
CA LEU A 487 -20.16 4.19 31.77
C LEU A 487 -20.55 2.93 30.99
N ALA A 488 -21.51 3.07 30.07
CA ALA A 488 -21.95 1.94 29.25
C ALA A 488 -20.81 1.34 28.41
N ALA A 489 -19.94 2.19 27.83
CA ALA A 489 -18.77 1.74 27.06
C ALA A 489 -17.78 0.98 27.94
N VAL A 490 -17.46 1.50 29.13
CA VAL A 490 -16.54 0.86 30.07
C VAL A 490 -17.14 -0.42 30.66
N GLU A 491 -18.43 -0.44 31.03
CA GLU A 491 -19.09 -1.64 31.51
C GLU A 491 -19.11 -2.76 30.46
N ALA A 492 -19.33 -2.40 29.21
CA ALA A 492 -19.35 -3.33 28.08
C ALA A 492 -17.96 -3.92 27.71
N ILE A 493 -16.87 -3.36 28.25
CA ILE A 493 -15.53 -3.98 28.09
C ILE A 493 -15.53 -5.29 28.86
N SER A 494 -15.64 -6.37 28.14
CA SER A 494 -15.50 -7.70 28.68
C SER A 494 -13.99 -8.03 28.75
N MET A 495 -13.51 -8.32 29.96
CA MET A 495 -12.18 -8.93 30.15
C MET A 495 -12.18 -10.39 29.68
N SER A 496 -13.26 -10.82 29.06
CA SER A 496 -13.45 -12.15 28.49
C SER A 496 -13.87 -12.02 27.04
N GLY A 497 -13.06 -12.51 26.13
CA GLY A 497 -13.43 -12.49 24.72
C GLY A 497 -12.46 -13.28 23.85
N VAL A 498 -12.93 -13.62 22.66
CA VAL A 498 -12.10 -14.25 21.63
C VAL A 498 -11.76 -13.21 20.59
N ARG A 499 -10.45 -13.01 20.34
CA ARG A 499 -9.91 -12.04 19.38
C ARG A 499 -9.39 -12.71 18.13
N TYR A 500 -9.61 -12.06 16.99
CA TYR A 500 -8.98 -12.38 15.72
C TYR A 500 -7.49 -12.01 15.78
N GLN A 501 -6.64 -12.95 15.31
CA GLN A 501 -5.18 -12.76 15.25
C GLN A 501 -4.64 -12.75 13.82
N GLY A 502 -5.42 -13.25 12.85
CA GLY A 502 -5.01 -13.27 11.46
C GLY A 502 -5.48 -14.51 10.71
N PHE A 503 -5.02 -14.60 9.46
CA PHE A 503 -5.33 -15.69 8.56
C PHE A 503 -4.10 -16.08 7.72
N THR A 504 -4.17 -17.25 7.08
CA THR A 504 -3.25 -17.65 6.01
C THR A 504 -4.02 -18.28 4.88
N ILE A 505 -3.55 -18.09 3.64
CA ILE A 505 -4.11 -18.74 2.46
C ILE A 505 -3.42 -20.09 2.25
N ASN A 506 -4.21 -21.11 2.00
CA ASN A 506 -3.80 -22.44 1.61
C ASN A 506 -4.33 -22.72 0.21
N ASP A 507 -3.45 -22.73 -0.75
CA ASP A 507 -3.70 -22.96 -2.17
C ASP A 507 -3.20 -24.34 -2.64
N THR A 508 -3.06 -25.31 -1.74
CA THR A 508 -2.62 -26.68 -2.08
C THR A 508 -3.52 -27.38 -3.12
N MET A 509 -4.72 -26.87 -3.34
CA MET A 509 -5.65 -27.29 -4.40
C MET A 509 -5.41 -26.52 -5.71
N GLY A 510 -4.62 -25.46 -5.70
CA GLY A 510 -4.20 -24.61 -6.80
C GLY A 510 -2.74 -24.87 -7.20
N ASN A 511 -1.96 -23.80 -7.39
CA ASN A 511 -0.58 -23.89 -7.85
C ASN A 511 0.46 -24.09 -6.71
N GLY A 512 0.05 -23.96 -5.45
CA GLY A 512 0.88 -24.22 -4.27
C GLY A 512 1.90 -23.11 -3.95
N ASN A 513 1.68 -21.88 -4.43
CA ASN A 513 2.58 -20.74 -4.22
C ASN A 513 2.28 -19.94 -2.95
N HIS A 514 1.23 -20.29 -2.20
CA HIS A 514 0.72 -19.62 -1.01
C HIS A 514 0.20 -18.19 -1.24
N ARG A 515 -0.27 -17.93 -2.46
CA ARG A 515 -0.88 -16.68 -2.89
C ARG A 515 -2.25 -16.94 -3.49
N LEU A 516 -3.05 -15.89 -3.63
CA LEU A 516 -4.33 -15.97 -4.31
C LEU A 516 -4.16 -15.54 -5.76
N ASN A 517 -4.41 -16.43 -6.70
CA ASN A 517 -4.32 -16.14 -8.13
C ASN A 517 -5.70 -16.17 -8.81
N PRO A 518 -5.91 -15.48 -9.94
CA PRO A 518 -7.16 -15.54 -10.70
C PRO A 518 -7.56 -16.98 -11.07
N GLY A 519 -8.85 -17.27 -11.00
CA GLY A 519 -9.41 -18.61 -11.30
C GLY A 519 -9.18 -19.68 -10.21
N GLU A 520 -8.53 -19.32 -9.12
CA GLU A 520 -8.12 -20.27 -8.09
C GLU A 520 -9.21 -20.54 -7.05
N SER A 521 -9.20 -21.77 -6.52
CA SER A 521 -9.96 -22.13 -5.33
C SER A 521 -9.00 -22.36 -4.17
N VAL A 522 -9.19 -21.63 -3.10
CA VAL A 522 -8.29 -21.63 -1.95
C VAL A 522 -9.03 -21.92 -0.66
N ALA A 523 -8.31 -22.43 0.33
CA ALA A 523 -8.77 -22.45 1.70
C ALA A 523 -8.08 -21.34 2.51
N MET A 524 -8.75 -20.89 3.56
CA MET A 524 -8.27 -19.87 4.49
C MET A 524 -8.22 -20.46 5.89
N SER A 525 -7.04 -20.52 6.47
CA SER A 525 -6.87 -20.86 7.88
C SER A 525 -7.12 -19.63 8.75
N LEU A 526 -7.72 -19.80 9.91
CA LEU A 526 -8.09 -18.71 10.83
C LEU A 526 -7.45 -18.90 12.20
N THR A 527 -6.82 -17.86 12.72
CA THR A 527 -6.27 -17.83 14.07
C THR A 527 -7.09 -16.92 14.97
N LEU A 528 -7.57 -17.47 16.09
CA LEU A 528 -8.26 -16.74 17.16
C LEU A 528 -7.55 -16.95 18.49
N ASN A 529 -7.65 -15.96 19.40
CA ASN A 529 -7.10 -16.01 20.74
C ASN A 529 -8.20 -15.76 21.79
N ASN A 530 -8.26 -16.59 22.84
CA ASN A 530 -9.04 -16.29 24.05
C ASN A 530 -8.18 -15.40 24.97
N ILE A 531 -8.50 -14.12 25.01
CA ILE A 531 -7.78 -13.16 25.86
C ILE A 531 -8.24 -13.16 27.33
N SER A 532 -9.22 -13.99 27.66
CA SER A 532 -9.74 -14.05 29.04
C SER A 532 -8.99 -15.05 29.91
N ASN A 533 -9.08 -14.86 31.23
CA ASN A 533 -8.55 -15.79 32.21
C ASN A 533 -9.47 -17.00 32.47
N GLU A 534 -10.55 -17.12 31.71
CA GLU A 534 -11.53 -18.21 31.85
C GLU A 534 -11.71 -18.94 30.50
N PRO A 535 -12.00 -20.25 30.51
CA PRO A 535 -12.30 -20.97 29.29
C PRO A 535 -13.61 -20.47 28.63
N ILE A 536 -13.59 -20.32 27.31
CA ILE A 536 -14.76 -19.90 26.51
C ILE A 536 -15.20 -21.07 25.63
N SER A 537 -16.50 -21.30 25.55
CA SER A 537 -17.14 -22.29 24.68
C SER A 537 -18.18 -21.64 23.76
N GLY A 538 -18.64 -22.38 22.74
CA GLY A 538 -19.67 -21.88 21.82
C GLY A 538 -19.20 -20.83 20.84
N VAL A 539 -17.89 -20.78 20.56
CA VAL A 539 -17.28 -19.81 19.62
C VAL A 539 -17.56 -20.23 18.19
N THR A 540 -18.05 -19.31 17.38
CA THR A 540 -18.27 -19.47 15.93
C THR A 540 -17.68 -18.27 15.21
N ALA A 541 -16.92 -18.53 14.13
CA ALA A 541 -16.46 -17.47 13.22
C ALA A 541 -17.20 -17.57 11.89
N VAL A 542 -17.57 -16.43 11.33
CA VAL A 542 -18.26 -16.31 10.03
C VAL A 542 -17.49 -15.35 9.14
N LEU A 543 -17.08 -15.84 7.97
CA LEU A 543 -16.43 -15.05 6.92
C LEU A 543 -17.49 -14.41 6.02
N ILE A 544 -17.33 -13.13 5.74
CA ILE A 544 -18.17 -12.37 4.81
C ILE A 544 -17.26 -11.70 3.79
N MET A 545 -17.47 -11.99 2.52
CA MET A 545 -16.82 -11.35 1.38
C MET A 545 -17.90 -10.73 0.51
N GLY A 546 -17.76 -9.46 0.15
CA GLY A 546 -18.74 -8.69 -0.64
C GLY A 546 -18.29 -8.45 -2.08
N ASP A 547 -17.27 -9.16 -2.56
CA ASP A 547 -16.73 -9.01 -3.92
C ASP A 547 -17.49 -9.92 -4.89
N ASP A 548 -17.97 -9.37 -6.01
CA ASP A 548 -18.74 -10.10 -7.03
C ASP A 548 -17.92 -11.17 -7.75
N HIS A 549 -16.58 -11.08 -7.70
CA HIS A 549 -15.63 -12.04 -8.25
C HIS A 549 -15.34 -13.23 -7.32
N VAL A 550 -15.91 -13.24 -6.11
CA VAL A 550 -15.64 -14.26 -5.11
C VAL A 550 -16.85 -15.17 -4.90
N THR A 551 -16.63 -16.46 -4.90
CA THR A 551 -17.64 -17.44 -4.52
C THR A 551 -17.23 -18.16 -3.25
N LEU A 552 -17.95 -17.95 -2.15
CA LEU A 552 -17.75 -18.64 -0.89
C LEU A 552 -18.27 -20.10 -0.96
N ALA A 553 -17.41 -21.05 -0.65
CA ALA A 553 -17.75 -22.47 -0.54
C ALA A 553 -17.98 -22.89 0.92
N GLN A 554 -17.23 -22.30 1.86
CA GLN A 554 -17.38 -22.47 3.30
C GLN A 554 -17.14 -21.14 3.99
N ASP A 555 -18.17 -20.63 4.67
CA ASP A 555 -18.17 -19.31 5.30
C ASP A 555 -18.22 -19.36 6.83
N THR A 556 -18.44 -20.52 7.44
CA THR A 556 -18.67 -20.63 8.89
C THR A 556 -17.88 -21.77 9.48
N ILE A 557 -17.23 -21.53 10.61
CA ILE A 557 -16.52 -22.52 11.40
C ILE A 557 -16.88 -22.39 12.88
N ALA A 558 -17.12 -23.52 13.55
CA ALA A 558 -17.30 -23.59 15.00
C ALA A 558 -16.03 -24.10 15.65
N PHE A 559 -15.57 -23.36 16.64
CA PHE A 559 -14.39 -23.72 17.45
C PHE A 559 -14.84 -24.59 18.63
N GLN A 560 -13.93 -25.47 19.03
CA GLN A 560 -14.09 -26.17 20.30
C GLN A 560 -13.80 -25.23 21.47
N ASN A 561 -13.83 -25.71 22.70
CA ASN A 561 -13.57 -24.89 23.87
C ASN A 561 -12.15 -24.30 23.81
N PHE A 562 -12.05 -22.98 23.98
CA PHE A 562 -10.78 -22.29 24.21
C PHE A 562 -10.45 -22.32 25.69
N ALA A 563 -9.25 -22.79 26.07
CA ALA A 563 -8.75 -22.58 27.42
C ALA A 563 -8.43 -21.08 27.65
N ALA A 564 -8.26 -20.67 28.91
CA ALA A 564 -7.86 -19.33 29.25
C ALA A 564 -6.52 -18.97 28.57
N ASN A 565 -6.42 -17.82 27.90
CA ASN A 565 -5.26 -17.32 27.17
C ASN A 565 -4.77 -18.25 26.04
N GLU A 566 -5.63 -19.10 25.50
CA GLU A 566 -5.29 -20.02 24.41
C GLU A 566 -5.44 -19.37 23.05
N THR A 567 -4.44 -19.58 22.19
CA THR A 567 -4.53 -19.26 20.76
C THR A 567 -4.80 -20.56 20.00
N ILE A 568 -5.82 -20.55 19.13
CA ILE A 568 -6.17 -21.69 18.27
C ILE A 568 -6.11 -21.21 16.82
N THR A 569 -5.34 -21.95 16.00
CA THR A 569 -5.41 -21.86 14.54
C THR A 569 -6.22 -23.06 14.05
N VAL A 570 -7.20 -22.81 13.20
CA VAL A 570 -7.92 -23.83 12.47
C VAL A 570 -7.53 -23.76 11.02
N ASP A 571 -6.84 -24.80 10.57
CA ASP A 571 -6.47 -24.93 9.17
C ASP A 571 -7.73 -25.13 8.31
N ASP A 572 -7.75 -24.50 7.14
CA ASP A 572 -8.86 -24.60 6.16
C ASP A 572 -10.22 -24.25 6.78
N ALA A 573 -10.25 -23.27 7.68
CA ALA A 573 -11.46 -22.82 8.38
C ALA A 573 -12.55 -22.32 7.42
N PHE A 574 -12.14 -21.69 6.33
CA PHE A 574 -12.99 -21.17 5.26
C PHE A 574 -12.50 -21.65 3.90
N ALA A 575 -13.36 -21.58 2.89
CA ALA A 575 -12.98 -21.88 1.51
C ALA A 575 -13.74 -20.99 0.53
N PHE A 576 -13.05 -20.49 -0.47
CA PHE A 576 -13.63 -19.65 -1.53
C PHE A 576 -12.87 -19.83 -2.85
N SER A 577 -13.48 -19.37 -3.93
CA SER A 577 -12.84 -19.27 -5.24
C SER A 577 -12.94 -17.86 -5.79
N VAL A 578 -11.97 -17.50 -6.61
CA VAL A 578 -11.91 -16.22 -7.32
C VAL A 578 -12.05 -16.51 -8.81
N ASP A 579 -12.74 -15.68 -9.57
CA ASP A 579 -12.88 -15.90 -11.01
C ASP A 579 -11.62 -15.44 -11.80
N ASP A 580 -11.52 -15.85 -13.07
CA ASP A 580 -10.37 -15.55 -13.95
C ASP A 580 -10.30 -14.08 -14.38
N ALA A 581 -11.32 -13.27 -14.10
CA ALA A 581 -11.42 -11.88 -14.56
C ALA A 581 -10.82 -10.87 -13.58
N VAL A 582 -10.36 -11.33 -12.42
CA VAL A 582 -9.75 -10.49 -11.39
C VAL A 582 -8.35 -10.06 -11.82
N SER A 583 -8.05 -8.78 -11.66
CA SER A 583 -6.77 -8.20 -12.06
C SER A 583 -5.69 -8.38 -10.99
N PRO A 584 -4.40 -8.37 -11.37
CA PRO A 584 -3.30 -8.22 -10.40
C PRO A 584 -3.53 -7.00 -9.49
N TYR A 585 -3.02 -7.05 -8.26
CA TYR A 585 -3.17 -6.03 -7.22
C TYR A 585 -4.60 -5.83 -6.71
N GLN A 586 -5.63 -6.49 -7.26
CA GLN A 586 -6.98 -6.34 -6.73
C GLN A 586 -7.04 -6.81 -5.28
N GLU A 587 -7.62 -5.96 -4.42
CA GLU A 587 -7.85 -6.26 -3.02
C GLU A 587 -9.24 -6.84 -2.81
N ILE A 588 -9.31 -8.10 -2.42
CA ILE A 588 -10.56 -8.75 -2.01
C ILE A 588 -10.74 -8.53 -0.52
N LYS A 589 -11.65 -7.65 -0.18
CA LYS A 589 -11.94 -7.26 1.22
C LYS A 589 -12.90 -8.24 1.87
N PHE A 590 -12.63 -8.56 3.13
CA PHE A 590 -13.50 -9.46 3.88
C PHE A 590 -13.65 -9.04 5.34
N ARG A 591 -14.64 -9.64 5.99
CA ARG A 591 -14.91 -9.47 7.40
C ARG A 591 -15.09 -10.82 8.08
N VAL A 592 -14.41 -11.00 9.21
CA VAL A 592 -14.60 -12.15 10.11
C VAL A 592 -15.45 -11.72 11.30
N LYS A 593 -16.64 -12.26 11.44
CA LYS A 593 -17.47 -12.11 12.65
C LYS A 593 -17.17 -13.22 13.62
N VAL A 594 -16.91 -12.88 14.88
CA VAL A 594 -16.75 -13.84 15.98
C VAL A 594 -17.98 -13.77 16.89
N LEU A 595 -18.62 -14.90 17.08
CA LEU A 595 -19.80 -15.05 17.94
C LEU A 595 -19.46 -16.00 19.09
N VAL A 596 -19.93 -15.67 20.29
CA VAL A 596 -19.89 -16.57 21.45
C VAL A 596 -21.34 -16.88 21.84
N ASP A 597 -21.73 -18.15 21.88
CA ASP A 597 -23.10 -18.59 22.10
C ASP A 597 -24.14 -17.90 21.19
N GLY A 598 -23.74 -17.58 19.94
CA GLY A 598 -24.56 -16.91 18.94
C GLY A 598 -24.64 -15.38 19.09
N VAL A 599 -24.00 -14.80 20.09
CA VAL A 599 -23.92 -13.35 20.29
C VAL A 599 -22.63 -12.83 19.62
N LEU A 600 -22.75 -11.79 18.79
CA LEU A 600 -21.61 -11.14 18.16
C LEU A 600 -20.71 -10.49 19.23
N THR A 601 -19.45 -10.95 19.32
CA THR A 601 -18.45 -10.43 20.27
C THR A 601 -17.32 -9.68 19.58
N GLY A 602 -17.18 -9.83 18.26
CA GLY A 602 -16.18 -9.11 17.46
C GLY A 602 -16.48 -9.15 15.97
N ALA A 603 -16.10 -8.11 15.25
CA ALA A 603 -16.13 -8.05 13.80
C ALA A 603 -14.82 -7.47 13.31
N TYR A 604 -14.04 -8.25 12.56
CA TYR A 604 -12.68 -7.92 12.16
C TYR A 604 -12.63 -7.81 10.65
N TYR A 605 -12.02 -6.73 10.15
CA TYR A 605 -11.91 -6.44 8.73
C TYR A 605 -10.48 -6.71 8.28
N ASP A 606 -10.36 -7.39 7.15
CA ASP A 606 -9.07 -7.66 6.53
C ASP A 606 -9.24 -7.79 5.00
N LYS A 607 -8.17 -8.04 4.29
CA LYS A 607 -8.19 -8.20 2.83
C LYS A 607 -7.18 -9.23 2.38
N VAL A 608 -7.41 -9.83 1.24
CA VAL A 608 -6.44 -10.64 0.51
C VAL A 608 -6.14 -9.97 -0.82
N ILE A 609 -4.87 -9.96 -1.21
CA ILE A 609 -4.43 -9.40 -2.49
C ILE A 609 -4.41 -10.52 -3.52
N VAL A 610 -4.89 -10.22 -4.72
CA VAL A 610 -4.76 -11.11 -5.88
C VAL A 610 -3.39 -10.89 -6.51
N TYR A 611 -2.68 -11.97 -6.72
CA TYR A 611 -1.37 -12.00 -7.34
C TYR A 611 -1.48 -12.61 -8.73
N ASP A 612 -0.96 -11.90 -9.73
CA ASP A 612 -0.79 -12.43 -11.08
C ASP A 612 0.27 -11.60 -11.81
N TYR A 613 0.79 -12.12 -12.90
CA TYR A 613 1.62 -11.37 -13.82
C TYR A 613 0.75 -10.71 -14.91
N LEU A 614 1.24 -9.59 -15.44
CA LEU A 614 0.60 -8.87 -16.54
C LEU A 614 1.68 -8.49 -17.57
N LEU A 615 1.91 -9.38 -18.54
CA LEU A 615 2.93 -9.16 -19.57
C LEU A 615 2.45 -8.17 -20.62
N LYS A 616 3.27 -7.14 -20.89
CA LYS A 616 3.05 -6.14 -21.93
C LYS A 616 4.28 -5.94 -22.80
N TYR A 617 4.07 -5.54 -24.03
CA TYR A 617 5.16 -5.09 -24.88
C TYR A 617 5.68 -3.76 -24.39
N ALA A 618 6.99 -3.68 -24.11
CA ALA A 618 7.66 -2.46 -23.72
C ALA A 618 8.30 -1.80 -24.94
N THR A 619 9.26 -2.47 -25.61
CA THR A 619 9.97 -1.91 -26.74
C THR A 619 10.67 -2.98 -27.59
N ILE A 620 11.26 -2.55 -28.69
CA ILE A 620 12.12 -3.36 -29.56
C ILE A 620 13.38 -2.55 -29.92
N ALA A 621 14.53 -3.18 -29.87
CA ALA A 621 15.79 -2.60 -30.28
C ALA A 621 16.48 -3.48 -31.34
N VAL A 622 17.24 -2.87 -32.24
CA VAL A 622 18.06 -3.58 -33.24
C VAL A 622 19.50 -3.59 -32.75
N VAL A 623 20.08 -4.78 -32.68
CA VAL A 623 21.45 -4.95 -32.21
C VAL A 623 22.20 -5.89 -33.19
N ASN A 624 23.53 -5.93 -33.10
CA ASN A 624 24.36 -6.72 -33.99
C ASN A 624 24.12 -6.40 -35.48
N ASP A 625 23.69 -5.18 -35.78
CA ASP A 625 23.50 -4.68 -37.12
C ASP A 625 24.87 -4.41 -37.76
N PRO A 626 25.07 -4.74 -39.03
CA PRO A 626 26.40 -4.65 -39.68
C PRO A 626 26.99 -3.24 -39.80
N ASN A 627 26.16 -2.19 -39.80
CA ASN A 627 26.61 -0.81 -39.95
C ASN A 627 26.67 -0.06 -38.61
N GLY A 628 26.06 -0.58 -37.54
CA GLY A 628 26.10 -0.07 -36.18
C GLY A 628 25.23 1.17 -35.95
N ASP A 629 24.20 1.39 -36.77
CA ASP A 629 23.28 2.54 -36.62
C ASP A 629 22.05 2.25 -35.76
N GLY A 630 21.88 0.99 -35.33
CA GLY A 630 20.76 0.55 -34.47
C GLY A 630 19.42 0.45 -35.18
N PHE A 631 19.42 0.46 -36.52
CA PHE A 631 18.21 0.28 -37.34
C PHE A 631 18.35 -0.95 -38.23
N LEU A 632 17.23 -1.57 -38.56
CA LEU A 632 17.18 -2.70 -39.48
C LEU A 632 17.02 -2.20 -40.93
N ASN A 633 18.15 -2.02 -41.65
CA ASN A 633 18.15 -1.45 -42.98
C ASN A 633 17.82 -2.49 -44.09
N PRO A 634 17.28 -2.05 -45.26
CA PRO A 634 16.96 -2.95 -46.36
C PRO A 634 18.16 -3.77 -46.82
N GLY A 635 18.02 -5.10 -46.79
CA GLY A 635 19.07 -6.06 -47.14
C GLY A 635 19.94 -6.51 -45.96
N GLU A 636 19.69 -6.01 -44.77
CA GLU A 636 20.43 -6.34 -43.57
C GLU A 636 19.92 -7.57 -42.83
N THR A 637 20.83 -8.20 -42.08
CA THR A 637 20.55 -9.25 -41.10
C THR A 637 21.06 -8.74 -39.76
N ALA A 638 20.19 -8.62 -38.79
CA ALA A 638 20.44 -8.15 -37.43
C ALA A 638 19.66 -8.95 -36.41
N ASP A 639 19.85 -8.65 -35.14
CA ASP A 639 19.10 -9.22 -34.05
C ASP A 639 18.11 -8.18 -33.52
N LEU A 640 16.83 -8.58 -33.41
CA LEU A 640 15.78 -7.80 -32.78
C LEU A 640 15.71 -8.21 -31.32
N TYR A 641 16.06 -7.31 -30.42
CA TYR A 641 15.79 -7.42 -29.00
C TYR A 641 14.36 -6.98 -28.74
N VAL A 642 13.50 -7.93 -28.37
CA VAL A 642 12.14 -7.66 -27.95
C VAL A 642 12.12 -7.63 -26.43
N ILE A 643 11.65 -6.52 -25.86
CA ILE A 643 11.56 -6.30 -24.42
C ILE A 643 10.08 -6.27 -24.06
N ILE A 644 9.74 -7.03 -23.03
CA ILE A 644 8.38 -7.09 -22.45
C ILE A 644 8.47 -6.70 -20.98
N ASP A 645 7.43 -6.11 -20.46
CA ASP A 645 7.30 -5.67 -19.09
C ASP A 645 6.27 -6.52 -18.35
N ASN A 646 6.56 -6.93 -17.14
CA ASN A 646 5.59 -7.54 -16.26
C ASN A 646 5.04 -6.48 -15.30
N GLU A 647 3.92 -5.86 -15.66
CA GLU A 647 3.23 -4.87 -14.83
C GLU A 647 2.41 -5.50 -13.69
N GLY A 648 2.47 -6.82 -13.52
CA GLY A 648 1.79 -7.55 -12.45
C GLY A 648 2.61 -7.64 -11.16
N ASN A 649 1.96 -8.13 -10.10
CA ASN A 649 2.55 -8.29 -8.76
C ASN A 649 3.02 -9.72 -8.45
N ASP A 650 3.05 -10.58 -9.45
CA ASP A 650 3.63 -11.92 -9.36
C ASP A 650 4.58 -12.19 -10.52
N LEU A 651 5.41 -13.19 -10.35
CA LEU A 651 6.35 -13.61 -11.38
C LEU A 651 5.63 -14.36 -12.51
N ALA A 652 6.03 -14.13 -13.77
CA ALA A 652 5.65 -14.94 -14.92
C ALA A 652 6.69 -16.07 -15.06
N PRO A 653 6.32 -17.35 -14.82
CA PRO A 653 7.31 -18.41 -14.69
C PRO A 653 7.77 -18.91 -16.05
N MET A 654 9.08 -18.90 -16.30
CA MET A 654 9.75 -19.54 -17.45
C MET A 654 9.07 -19.25 -18.79
N VAL A 655 8.86 -17.99 -19.09
CA VAL A 655 8.15 -17.52 -20.29
C VAL A 655 8.94 -17.86 -21.56
N LYS A 656 8.28 -18.45 -22.54
CA LYS A 656 8.79 -18.71 -23.87
C LYS A 656 7.99 -17.90 -24.89
N GLY A 657 8.68 -17.15 -25.75
CA GLY A 657 8.03 -16.33 -26.79
C GLY A 657 8.16 -16.94 -28.18
N THR A 658 7.05 -16.94 -28.93
CA THR A 658 7.02 -17.28 -30.35
C THR A 658 6.68 -16.03 -31.15
N LEU A 659 7.67 -15.50 -31.87
CA LEU A 659 7.53 -14.31 -32.70
C LEU A 659 7.04 -14.69 -34.10
N ALA A 660 6.06 -13.95 -34.60
CA ALA A 660 5.57 -14.10 -35.97
C ALA A 660 5.34 -12.73 -36.64
N THR A 661 5.38 -12.70 -37.98
CA THR A 661 5.04 -11.53 -38.77
C THR A 661 4.29 -11.92 -40.04
N THR A 662 3.36 -11.09 -40.46
CA THR A 662 2.68 -11.26 -41.75
C THR A 662 3.34 -10.49 -42.88
N ASN A 663 4.39 -9.71 -42.62
CA ASN A 663 5.07 -8.92 -43.63
C ASN A 663 6.08 -9.78 -44.40
N PRO A 664 5.91 -9.99 -45.73
CA PRO A 664 6.79 -10.82 -46.55
C PRO A 664 8.18 -10.20 -46.78
N MET A 665 8.39 -8.94 -46.39
CA MET A 665 9.69 -8.27 -46.51
C MET A 665 10.66 -8.64 -45.37
N LEU A 666 10.18 -9.22 -44.29
CA LEU A 666 11.01 -9.68 -43.18
C LEU A 666 11.05 -11.21 -43.13
N ALA A 667 12.23 -11.76 -43.09
CA ALA A 667 12.46 -13.18 -42.78
C ALA A 667 12.88 -13.32 -41.30
N LEU A 668 12.10 -14.08 -40.54
CA LEU A 668 12.49 -14.51 -39.19
C LEU A 668 13.40 -15.73 -39.35
N ASN A 669 14.67 -15.60 -38.97
CA ASN A 669 15.62 -16.72 -39.02
C ASN A 669 15.47 -17.61 -37.78
N GLU A 670 14.96 -17.04 -36.69
CA GLU A 670 14.58 -17.73 -35.47
C GLU A 670 13.21 -17.22 -35.04
N THR A 671 12.33 -18.10 -34.60
CA THR A 671 10.95 -17.77 -34.25
C THR A 671 10.61 -18.02 -32.77
N GLU A 672 11.37 -18.82 -32.06
CA GLU A 672 11.11 -19.18 -30.66
C GLU A 672 12.34 -18.84 -29.82
N LYS A 673 12.11 -18.12 -28.71
CA LYS A 673 13.11 -17.75 -27.73
C LYS A 673 12.54 -17.75 -26.31
N PRO A 674 13.37 -18.10 -25.31
CA PRO A 674 12.98 -17.91 -23.91
C PRO A 674 13.08 -16.43 -23.53
N PHE A 675 12.11 -15.95 -22.77
CA PHE A 675 12.14 -14.68 -22.03
C PHE A 675 12.48 -14.90 -20.56
N SER A 676 12.68 -16.15 -20.16
CA SER A 676 12.97 -16.54 -18.77
C SER A 676 11.79 -16.38 -17.81
N THR A 677 12.04 -16.46 -16.51
CA THR A 677 11.09 -16.03 -15.49
C THR A 677 11.18 -14.53 -15.39
N ILE A 678 10.04 -13.84 -15.46
CA ILE A 678 10.01 -12.39 -15.38
C ILE A 678 9.40 -12.01 -14.04
N GLY A 679 10.20 -11.43 -13.15
CA GLY A 679 9.76 -11.00 -11.82
C GLY A 679 8.63 -9.99 -11.88
N ALA A 680 7.94 -9.79 -10.76
CA ALA A 680 6.97 -8.72 -10.62
C ALA A 680 7.64 -7.35 -10.86
N GLU A 681 7.00 -6.51 -11.66
CA GLU A 681 7.51 -5.16 -12.00
C GLU A 681 8.89 -5.17 -12.68
N MET A 682 9.26 -6.29 -13.34
CA MET A 682 10.54 -6.44 -14.03
C MET A 682 10.35 -6.67 -15.53
N MET A 683 11.41 -6.37 -16.29
CA MET A 683 11.44 -6.60 -17.74
C MET A 683 12.04 -7.95 -18.08
N GLY A 684 11.45 -8.59 -19.11
CA GLY A 684 12.00 -9.76 -19.79
C GLY A 684 12.46 -9.40 -21.19
N GLN A 685 13.50 -10.04 -21.70
CA GLN A 685 14.03 -9.75 -23.04
C GLN A 685 14.41 -11.02 -23.78
N ALA A 686 14.27 -10.99 -25.12
CA ALA A 686 14.73 -12.06 -25.99
C ALA A 686 15.20 -11.53 -27.33
N SER A 687 16.21 -12.18 -27.89
CA SER A 687 16.85 -11.79 -29.17
C SER A 687 16.41 -12.72 -30.30
N PHE A 688 15.86 -12.15 -31.36
CA PHE A 688 15.39 -12.85 -32.55
C PHE A 688 16.22 -12.44 -33.77
N ASN A 689 16.93 -13.36 -34.41
CA ASN A 689 17.67 -13.06 -35.63
C ASN A 689 16.74 -12.91 -36.84
N VAL A 690 16.87 -11.80 -37.57
CA VAL A 690 15.99 -11.45 -38.70
C VAL A 690 16.77 -10.95 -39.90
N THR A 691 16.15 -11.00 -41.08
CA THR A 691 16.73 -10.43 -42.33
C THR A 691 15.65 -9.60 -43.04
N LEU A 692 15.90 -8.29 -43.25
CA LEU A 692 15.02 -7.42 -44.01
C LEU A 692 15.37 -7.51 -45.51
N ASN A 693 14.35 -7.69 -46.34
CA ASN A 693 14.53 -7.77 -47.79
C ASN A 693 15.09 -6.45 -48.37
N ALA A 694 16.07 -6.53 -49.27
CA ALA A 694 16.65 -5.36 -49.93
C ALA A 694 15.64 -4.52 -50.75
N ALA A 695 14.43 -4.99 -51.00
CA ALA A 695 13.35 -4.25 -51.65
C ALA A 695 12.44 -3.49 -50.67
N ALA A 696 12.67 -3.62 -49.38
CA ALA A 696 11.95 -2.82 -48.35
C ALA A 696 12.36 -1.33 -48.46
N THR A 697 11.53 -0.48 -47.92
CA THR A 697 11.82 0.96 -47.72
C THR A 697 11.99 1.25 -46.22
N ASP A 698 12.63 2.35 -45.88
CA ASP A 698 12.85 2.74 -44.46
C ASP A 698 11.53 2.92 -43.71
N MET A 699 10.44 3.30 -44.38
CA MET A 699 9.10 3.46 -43.82
C MET A 699 8.26 2.16 -43.86
N THR A 700 8.85 1.01 -44.15
CA THR A 700 8.13 -0.27 -44.17
C THR A 700 7.71 -0.64 -42.75
N VAL A 701 6.38 -0.69 -42.53
CA VAL A 701 5.83 -1.14 -41.25
C VAL A 701 5.83 -2.68 -41.19
N ILE A 702 6.41 -3.23 -40.16
CA ILE A 702 6.49 -4.66 -39.91
C ILE A 702 5.63 -4.97 -38.67
N PRO A 703 4.41 -5.53 -38.88
CA PRO A 703 3.59 -5.96 -37.77
C PRO A 703 4.13 -7.29 -37.21
N PHE A 704 4.20 -7.37 -35.91
CA PHE A 704 4.56 -8.57 -35.17
C PHE A 704 3.41 -9.05 -34.29
N SER A 705 3.29 -10.37 -34.12
CA SER A 705 2.61 -11.00 -33.02
C SER A 705 3.62 -11.82 -32.23
N LEU A 706 3.62 -11.68 -30.93
CA LEU A 706 4.43 -12.46 -29.99
C LEU A 706 3.49 -13.23 -29.07
N ASP A 707 3.46 -14.54 -29.22
CA ASP A 707 2.75 -15.46 -28.33
C ASP A 707 3.70 -15.90 -27.23
N LEU A 708 3.37 -15.53 -26.01
CA LEU A 708 4.13 -15.84 -24.79
C LEU A 708 3.43 -16.99 -24.07
N GLU A 709 4.11 -18.11 -23.89
CA GLU A 709 3.66 -19.29 -23.16
C GLU A 709 4.47 -19.43 -21.88
N ASP A 710 3.82 -19.50 -20.72
CA ASP A 710 4.51 -19.73 -19.45
C ASP A 710 4.69 -21.23 -19.15
N ALA A 711 5.32 -21.57 -18.02
CA ALA A 711 5.56 -22.95 -17.60
C ALA A 711 4.28 -23.72 -17.27
N GLU A 712 3.17 -23.05 -17.04
CA GLU A 712 1.85 -23.62 -16.73
C GLU A 712 0.98 -23.78 -17.98
N GLY A 713 1.47 -23.28 -19.13
CA GLY A 713 0.77 -23.32 -20.42
C GLY A 713 -0.26 -22.20 -20.58
N ARG A 714 -0.15 -21.11 -19.82
CA ARG A 714 -0.94 -19.90 -20.04
C ARG A 714 -0.33 -19.10 -21.19
N HIS A 715 -1.19 -18.53 -22.03
CA HIS A 715 -0.79 -17.77 -23.22
C HIS A 715 -1.14 -16.31 -23.09
N THR A 716 -0.20 -15.45 -23.47
CA THR A 716 -0.41 -14.00 -23.63
C THR A 716 0.02 -13.61 -25.04
N GLU A 717 -0.90 -13.10 -25.87
CA GLU A 717 -0.58 -12.62 -27.22
C GLU A 717 -0.37 -11.10 -27.22
N LEU A 718 0.83 -10.66 -27.64
CA LEU A 718 1.20 -9.26 -27.76
C LEU A 718 1.30 -8.88 -29.24
N MET A 719 0.71 -7.74 -29.62
CA MET A 719 0.75 -7.19 -30.98
C MET A 719 1.48 -5.86 -30.98
N PHE A 720 2.53 -5.72 -31.82
CA PHE A 720 3.27 -4.48 -31.96
C PHE A 720 3.78 -4.28 -33.38
N ASN A 721 4.26 -3.09 -33.69
CA ASN A 721 4.84 -2.78 -34.99
C ASN A 721 6.29 -2.31 -34.83
N TYR A 722 7.13 -2.69 -35.77
CA TYR A 722 8.44 -2.12 -35.98
C TYR A 722 8.47 -1.26 -37.24
N LYS A 723 9.17 -0.15 -37.21
CA LYS A 723 9.37 0.75 -38.33
C LYS A 723 10.71 1.45 -38.18
N ASN A 724 11.49 1.56 -39.25
CA ASN A 724 12.71 2.35 -39.28
C ASN A 724 12.36 3.84 -39.29
N ALA A 725 12.06 4.40 -38.13
CA ALA A 725 11.66 5.81 -38.06
C ALA A 725 12.13 6.43 -36.75
N CYS A 726 12.44 7.73 -36.83
CA CYS A 726 12.66 8.57 -35.65
C CYS A 726 11.31 9.05 -35.11
N LYS A 727 11.04 8.81 -33.84
CA LYS A 727 9.87 9.40 -33.19
C LYS A 727 10.19 10.83 -32.77
N VAL A 728 9.36 11.78 -33.21
CA VAL A 728 9.54 13.21 -32.96
C VAL A 728 8.28 13.73 -32.29
N PHE A 729 8.47 14.45 -31.18
CA PHE A 729 7.40 15.08 -30.43
C PHE A 729 7.42 16.58 -30.63
N PHE A 730 6.27 17.16 -30.94
CA PHE A 730 6.03 18.60 -30.93
C PHE A 730 5.21 18.93 -29.70
N THR A 731 5.69 19.81 -28.87
CA THR A 731 4.90 20.36 -27.76
C THR A 731 4.69 21.85 -28.02
N LEU A 732 3.45 22.20 -28.23
CA LEU A 732 3.02 23.59 -28.43
C LEU A 732 2.57 24.17 -27.10
N HIS A 733 2.92 25.40 -26.85
CA HIS A 733 2.56 26.13 -25.61
C HIS A 733 1.90 27.47 -25.93
N ASP A 734 0.87 27.76 -25.19
CA ASP A 734 0.22 29.06 -25.12
C ASP A 734 0.31 29.64 -23.72
N SER A 735 0.89 30.84 -23.60
CA SER A 735 1.14 31.47 -22.30
C SER A 735 -0.09 32.10 -21.64
N PHE A 736 -1.16 32.31 -22.42
CA PHE A 736 -2.44 32.84 -21.91
C PHE A 736 -3.46 31.73 -21.62
N GLY A 737 -3.40 30.63 -22.37
CA GLY A 737 -4.24 29.47 -22.14
C GLY A 737 -5.60 29.50 -22.82
N ASP A 738 -5.81 30.37 -23.78
CA ASP A 738 -7.02 30.49 -24.59
C ASP A 738 -6.89 29.91 -26.02
N GLY A 739 -5.72 29.29 -26.30
CA GLY A 739 -5.38 28.66 -27.56
C GLY A 739 -4.56 29.57 -28.45
N TRP A 740 -4.09 29.01 -29.59
CA TRP A 740 -3.30 29.79 -30.55
C TRP A 740 -4.13 30.63 -31.50
N GLU A 741 -5.45 30.68 -31.32
CA GLU A 741 -6.41 31.36 -32.18
C GLU A 741 -6.24 31.00 -33.67
N ASP A 742 -5.91 32.00 -34.55
CA ASP A 742 -5.62 31.76 -35.95
C ASP A 742 -4.11 31.54 -36.26
N ASN A 743 -3.25 31.32 -35.20
CA ASN A 743 -1.84 31.01 -35.38
C ASN A 743 -1.65 29.52 -35.53
N TYR A 744 -0.77 29.09 -36.43
CA TYR A 744 -0.46 27.67 -36.61
C TYR A 744 0.92 27.45 -37.24
N LEU A 745 1.44 26.23 -37.06
CA LEU A 745 2.56 25.69 -37.79
C LEU A 745 2.05 24.85 -38.96
N SER A 746 2.54 25.06 -40.18
CA SER A 746 2.44 24.05 -41.22
C SER A 746 3.76 23.26 -41.28
N VAL A 747 3.66 21.95 -41.16
CA VAL A 747 4.78 21.05 -41.18
C VAL A 747 4.72 20.17 -42.41
N GLU A 748 5.76 20.22 -43.23
CA GLU A 748 5.91 19.42 -44.43
C GLU A 748 7.10 18.46 -44.22
N TYR A 749 6.95 17.22 -44.70
CA TYR A 749 7.93 16.17 -44.63
C TYR A 749 8.35 15.71 -45.99
N SER A 750 9.62 15.38 -46.17
CA SER A 750 10.14 14.86 -47.43
C SER A 750 9.94 13.36 -47.62
N ASP A 751 9.52 12.65 -46.62
CA ASP A 751 9.15 11.24 -46.65
C ASP A 751 7.63 11.07 -46.95
N GLU A 752 7.08 9.89 -46.73
CA GLU A 752 5.68 9.59 -47.01
C GLU A 752 4.71 10.14 -45.91
N THR A 753 5.22 10.82 -44.88
CA THR A 753 4.45 11.39 -43.80
C THR A 753 3.58 12.53 -44.30
N PRO A 754 2.26 12.55 -44.04
CA PRO A 754 1.39 13.61 -44.48
C PRO A 754 1.73 14.96 -43.85
N SER A 755 1.71 16.03 -44.69
CA SER A 755 1.83 17.41 -44.17
C SER A 755 0.68 17.74 -43.24
N GLU A 756 0.95 18.48 -42.17
CA GLU A 756 -0.01 18.78 -41.12
C GLU A 756 0.02 20.27 -40.73
N GLN A 757 -1.13 20.75 -40.22
CA GLN A 757 -1.22 22.02 -39.51
C GLN A 757 -1.39 21.75 -38.02
N MET A 758 -0.48 22.29 -37.23
CA MET A 758 -0.45 22.12 -35.77
C MET A 758 -0.80 23.43 -35.08
N THR A 759 -1.76 23.42 -34.19
CA THR A 759 -2.24 24.57 -33.41
C THR A 759 -2.76 24.10 -32.05
N ILE A 760 -3.04 25.04 -31.16
CA ILE A 760 -3.82 24.81 -29.95
C ILE A 760 -5.19 25.42 -30.16
N GLU A 761 -6.25 24.60 -30.25
CA GLU A 761 -7.61 25.09 -30.43
C GLU A 761 -8.16 25.73 -29.14
N GLU A 762 -7.93 25.10 -27.99
CA GLU A 762 -8.28 25.58 -26.64
C GLU A 762 -7.27 25.07 -25.62
N GLY A 763 -6.95 25.88 -24.60
CA GLY A 763 -6.04 25.51 -23.51
C GLY A 763 -4.60 25.96 -23.76
N SER A 764 -3.68 25.56 -22.87
CA SER A 764 -2.31 26.07 -22.81
C SER A 764 -1.24 25.17 -23.45
N VAL A 765 -1.58 23.93 -23.83
CA VAL A 765 -0.60 22.95 -24.36
C VAL A 765 -1.28 22.00 -25.34
N ALA A 766 -0.61 21.71 -26.46
CA ALA A 766 -0.96 20.60 -27.35
C ALA A 766 0.30 19.82 -27.75
N THR A 767 0.19 18.48 -27.88
CA THR A 767 1.31 17.63 -28.27
C THR A 767 0.96 16.84 -29.51
N TYR A 768 1.90 16.78 -30.49
CA TYR A 768 1.81 15.98 -31.71
C TYR A 768 2.99 15.04 -31.77
N THR A 769 2.79 13.85 -32.31
CA THR A 769 3.82 12.81 -32.42
C THR A 769 3.88 12.26 -33.83
N HIS A 770 5.08 12.19 -34.41
CA HIS A 770 5.31 11.66 -35.75
C HIS A 770 6.49 10.69 -35.78
N ASP A 771 6.34 9.65 -36.59
CA ASP A 771 7.44 8.75 -36.97
C ASP A 771 7.98 9.22 -38.32
N LEU A 772 9.20 9.72 -38.36
CA LEU A 772 9.83 10.29 -39.54
C LEU A 772 10.98 9.41 -40.00
N ALA A 773 11.14 9.25 -41.34
CA ALA A 773 12.27 8.50 -41.88
C ALA A 773 13.59 9.18 -41.54
N ILE A 774 14.63 8.36 -41.29
CA ILE A 774 15.99 8.86 -41.08
C ILE A 774 16.46 9.61 -42.32
N SER A 775 17.15 10.70 -42.13
CA SER A 775 17.62 11.63 -43.21
C SER A 775 16.49 12.31 -43.99
N SER A 776 15.21 12.15 -43.56
CA SER A 776 14.14 12.97 -44.12
C SER A 776 14.29 14.43 -43.73
N ILE A 777 13.69 15.30 -44.55
CA ILE A 777 13.70 16.73 -44.31
C ILE A 777 12.35 17.15 -43.78
N MET A 778 12.33 17.76 -42.60
CA MET A 778 11.16 18.38 -41.98
C MET A 778 11.25 19.89 -42.19
N THR A 779 10.20 20.49 -42.78
CA THR A 779 10.11 21.92 -43.03
C THR A 779 8.94 22.49 -42.28
N ILE A 780 9.17 23.44 -41.38
CA ILE A 780 8.21 24.07 -40.52
C ILE A 780 8.02 25.52 -40.98
N THR A 781 6.81 25.92 -41.28
CA THR A 781 6.46 27.29 -41.61
C THR A 781 5.47 27.86 -40.63
N TRP A 782 5.83 28.98 -40.04
CA TRP A 782 4.97 29.69 -39.09
C TRP A 782 3.99 30.60 -39.83
N HIS A 783 2.73 30.47 -39.48
CA HIS A 783 1.65 31.32 -39.92
C HIS A 783 1.14 32.15 -38.74
N ASN A 784 1.54 33.42 -38.70
CA ASN A 784 1.19 34.28 -37.60
C ASN A 784 -0.08 35.12 -37.88
N SER A 785 -0.91 35.24 -36.85
CA SER A 785 -2.05 36.14 -36.73
C SER A 785 -1.82 37.11 -35.57
N ALA A 786 -2.84 37.51 -34.86
CA ALA A 786 -2.72 38.28 -33.63
C ALA A 786 -2.14 37.44 -32.51
N TRP A 787 -1.49 38.09 -31.53
CA TRP A 787 -0.98 37.50 -30.31
C TRP A 787 0.12 36.41 -30.44
N SER A 788 0.81 36.37 -31.58
CA SER A 788 1.83 35.38 -31.87
C SER A 788 3.01 35.31 -30.86
N GLN A 789 3.18 36.33 -30.02
CA GLN A 789 4.21 36.33 -28.94
C GLN A 789 3.83 35.43 -27.76
N GLU A 790 2.61 34.95 -27.65
CA GLU A 790 2.15 34.02 -26.63
C GLU A 790 2.41 32.58 -27.01
N CYS A 791 2.57 32.34 -28.32
CA CYS A 791 2.77 31.04 -28.90
C CYS A 791 4.24 30.63 -28.85
N SER A 792 4.55 29.50 -28.26
CA SER A 792 5.88 28.89 -28.29
C SER A 792 5.78 27.38 -28.55
N PHE A 793 6.85 26.76 -29.02
CA PHE A 793 6.88 25.33 -29.24
C PHE A 793 8.29 24.76 -29.10
N GLU A 794 8.34 23.50 -28.76
CA GLU A 794 9.56 22.69 -28.77
C GLU A 794 9.36 21.43 -29.61
N ILE A 795 10.47 20.93 -30.14
CA ILE A 795 10.52 19.72 -30.94
C ILE A 795 11.66 18.89 -30.38
N VAL A 796 11.34 17.68 -29.97
CA VAL A 796 12.32 16.77 -29.34
C VAL A 796 12.24 15.39 -29.97
N TYR A 797 13.34 14.66 -29.99
CA TYR A 797 13.34 13.22 -30.24
C TYR A 797 12.87 12.46 -29.01
N GLU A 798 12.55 11.19 -29.17
CA GLU A 798 12.14 10.30 -28.08
C GLU A 798 13.21 10.18 -26.97
N ASP A 799 14.47 10.32 -27.31
CA ASP A 799 15.60 10.34 -26.37
C ASP A 799 15.77 11.67 -25.61
N GLY A 800 14.86 12.63 -25.81
CA GLY A 800 14.88 13.95 -25.19
C GLY A 800 15.85 14.96 -25.85
N ARG A 801 16.56 14.59 -26.91
CA ARG A 801 17.38 15.56 -27.66
C ARG A 801 16.50 16.60 -28.35
N VAL A 802 16.80 17.88 -28.10
CA VAL A 802 16.05 18.99 -28.66
C VAL A 802 16.47 19.26 -30.11
N ILE A 803 15.49 19.12 -31.04
CA ILE A 803 15.66 19.54 -32.45
C ILE A 803 15.53 21.06 -32.52
N TYR A 804 14.52 21.62 -31.88
CA TYR A 804 14.25 23.05 -31.85
C TYR A 804 13.41 23.45 -30.65
N GLN A 805 13.64 24.65 -30.14
CA GLN A 805 12.84 25.26 -29.09
C GLN A 805 12.82 26.77 -29.27
N ASN A 806 11.65 27.41 -29.07
CA ASN A 806 11.52 28.85 -28.97
C ASN A 806 10.78 29.29 -27.73
N SER A 807 10.91 30.57 -27.38
CA SER A 807 10.24 31.18 -26.21
C SER A 807 9.12 32.18 -26.59
N GLY A 808 8.56 32.06 -27.78
CA GLY A 808 7.54 32.92 -28.34
C GLY A 808 8.02 33.81 -29.50
N GLY A 809 7.10 34.22 -30.37
CA GLY A 809 7.36 35.18 -31.45
C GLY A 809 8.23 34.68 -32.60
N PHE A 810 8.02 33.46 -33.09
CA PHE A 810 8.70 32.95 -34.27
C PHE A 810 8.15 33.57 -35.57
N SER A 811 8.99 33.70 -36.62
CA SER A 811 8.57 34.12 -37.95
C SER A 811 9.46 33.48 -39.02
N GLY A 812 8.82 32.96 -40.10
CA GLY A 812 9.55 32.39 -41.26
C GLY A 812 9.44 30.88 -41.36
N THR A 813 10.37 30.27 -42.05
CA THR A 813 10.47 28.82 -42.31
C THR A 813 11.77 28.26 -41.75
N LEU A 814 11.69 27.12 -41.06
CA LEU A 814 12.84 26.36 -40.60
C LEU A 814 12.88 25.03 -41.32
N THR A 815 14.08 24.51 -41.54
CA THR A 815 14.27 23.20 -42.16
C THR A 815 15.26 22.40 -41.33
N PHE A 816 14.89 21.17 -40.99
CA PHE A 816 15.69 20.24 -40.21
C PHE A 816 15.86 18.94 -40.96
N THR A 817 17.06 18.37 -40.94
CA THR A 817 17.28 16.97 -41.35
C THR A 817 17.06 16.11 -40.13
N ILE A 818 16.24 15.09 -40.25
CA ILE A 818 15.96 14.14 -39.14
C ILE A 818 17.15 13.17 -39.05
N ASP A 819 17.81 13.22 -37.93
CA ASP A 819 19.00 12.44 -37.64
C ASP A 819 18.89 11.95 -36.16
N CYS A 820 18.08 10.95 -35.96
CA CYS A 820 18.12 10.24 -34.68
C CYS A 820 19.19 9.16 -34.77
N GLU A 821 20.15 9.19 -33.85
CA GLU A 821 20.82 7.95 -33.51
C GLU A 821 19.75 7.06 -32.83
N ALA A 822 19.78 5.75 -33.09
CA ALA A 822 18.98 4.79 -32.30
C ALA A 822 19.52 4.86 -30.86
N GLY A 823 19.11 5.89 -30.18
CA GLY A 823 19.55 6.23 -28.82
C GLY A 823 18.58 5.69 -27.80
N TYR A 824 18.11 4.44 -28.01
CA TYR A 824 17.69 3.69 -26.87
C TYR A 824 18.96 3.36 -26.09
N ASN A 825 19.03 3.80 -24.82
CA ASN A 825 19.72 3.00 -23.83
C ASN A 825 19.04 1.62 -23.90
N VAL A 826 19.61 0.74 -24.73
CA VAL A 826 19.31 -0.69 -24.60
C VAL A 826 19.57 -0.96 -23.14
N PRO A 827 18.58 -1.37 -22.33
CA PRO A 827 18.84 -1.72 -20.95
C PRO A 827 20.07 -2.59 -20.94
N GLU A 828 21.04 -2.30 -20.06
CA GLU A 828 22.34 -2.97 -20.07
C GLU A 828 22.09 -4.47 -20.18
N PHE A 829 22.67 -5.14 -21.19
CA PHE A 829 22.36 -6.54 -21.51
C PHE A 829 22.55 -7.39 -20.25
N CYS A 830 21.48 -7.96 -19.76
CA CYS A 830 21.47 -8.75 -18.54
C CYS A 830 22.09 -10.11 -18.84
N GLU A 831 23.42 -10.19 -18.73
CA GLU A 831 24.18 -11.40 -19.05
C GLU A 831 23.83 -12.56 -18.11
N PRO A 832 23.58 -13.78 -18.66
CA PRO A 832 23.28 -14.94 -17.85
C PRO A 832 24.53 -15.46 -17.12
N VAL A 833 24.29 -16.25 -16.08
CA VAL A 833 25.35 -17.01 -15.39
C VAL A 833 26.05 -17.96 -16.36
N ARG A 834 27.31 -18.25 -16.07
CA ARG A 834 28.13 -19.15 -16.91
C ARG A 834 28.43 -20.45 -16.17
N ASN A 835 28.67 -21.51 -16.94
CA ASN A 835 29.23 -22.76 -16.45
C ASN A 835 28.46 -23.39 -15.26
N LEU A 836 27.12 -23.34 -15.30
CA LEU A 836 26.29 -24.04 -14.29
C LEU A 836 26.61 -25.53 -14.32
N THR A 837 27.06 -26.04 -13.18
CA THR A 837 27.39 -27.44 -12.95
C THR A 837 26.77 -27.93 -11.64
N TYR A 838 26.69 -29.23 -11.47
CA TYR A 838 26.18 -29.81 -10.22
C TYR A 838 27.00 -31.02 -9.76
N MET A 839 26.93 -31.26 -8.47
CA MET A 839 27.39 -32.52 -7.84
C MET A 839 26.26 -33.06 -6.96
N THR A 840 26.14 -34.39 -6.92
CA THR A 840 25.15 -35.06 -6.08
C THR A 840 25.84 -35.94 -5.03
N SER A 841 25.33 -35.93 -3.80
CA SER A 841 25.82 -36.76 -2.71
C SER A 841 24.67 -37.09 -1.75
N GLY A 842 24.25 -38.35 -1.75
CA GLY A 842 23.07 -38.79 -1.02
C GLY A 842 21.81 -38.12 -1.55
N GLN A 843 21.09 -37.35 -0.73
CA GLN A 843 19.93 -36.56 -1.10
C GLN A 843 20.29 -35.11 -1.45
N GLN A 844 21.57 -34.73 -1.42
CA GLN A 844 22.02 -33.38 -1.68
C GLN A 844 22.38 -33.17 -3.14
N VAL A 845 21.94 -32.06 -3.69
CA VAL A 845 22.37 -31.48 -4.96
C VAL A 845 23.12 -30.21 -4.64
N VAL A 846 24.37 -30.11 -5.04
CA VAL A 846 25.17 -28.90 -4.93
C VAL A 846 25.31 -28.31 -6.31
N LEU A 847 24.71 -27.16 -6.55
CA LEU A 847 24.85 -26.36 -7.75
C LEU A 847 26.04 -25.41 -7.62
N THR A 848 26.74 -25.17 -8.71
CA THR A 848 27.83 -24.17 -8.77
C THR A 848 27.85 -23.54 -10.16
N TRP A 849 27.98 -22.23 -10.20
CA TRP A 849 28.03 -21.45 -11.45
C TRP A 849 29.12 -20.37 -11.38
N GLU A 850 29.39 -19.74 -12.50
CA GLU A 850 30.28 -18.60 -12.61
C GLU A 850 29.47 -17.33 -12.89
N ALA A 851 29.92 -16.21 -12.34
CA ALA A 851 29.33 -14.90 -12.64
C ALA A 851 29.41 -14.57 -14.14
N PRO A 852 28.53 -13.72 -14.68
CA PRO A 852 28.67 -13.12 -15.99
C PRO A 852 30.06 -12.49 -16.21
N GLU A 853 30.47 -12.30 -17.47
CA GLU A 853 31.84 -11.85 -17.78
C GLU A 853 31.96 -10.33 -17.76
N ASN A 854 30.97 -9.63 -18.28
CA ASN A 854 31.05 -8.18 -18.50
C ASN A 854 30.10 -7.36 -17.65
N SER A 855 29.26 -8.01 -16.86
CA SER A 855 28.24 -7.36 -16.02
C SER A 855 28.27 -7.91 -14.58
N SER A 856 27.77 -7.12 -13.64
CA SER A 856 27.77 -7.46 -12.21
C SER A 856 26.33 -7.54 -11.70
N PRO A 857 25.74 -8.74 -11.58
CA PRO A 857 24.41 -8.90 -11.04
C PRO A 857 24.37 -8.52 -9.55
N ILE A 858 23.22 -8.05 -9.10
CA ILE A 858 22.98 -7.74 -7.69
C ILE A 858 22.68 -9.00 -6.87
N ALA A 859 22.17 -10.06 -7.49
CA ALA A 859 21.91 -11.36 -6.86
C ALA A 859 21.82 -12.47 -7.91
N TYR A 860 21.64 -13.73 -7.43
CA TYR A 860 21.30 -14.88 -8.24
C TYR A 860 20.05 -15.54 -7.68
N GLU A 861 19.11 -15.89 -8.53
CA GLU A 861 17.94 -16.67 -8.16
C GLU A 861 18.08 -18.10 -8.67
N VAL A 862 17.86 -19.05 -7.78
CA VAL A 862 17.98 -20.48 -8.08
C VAL A 862 16.64 -21.14 -7.96
N TYR A 863 16.20 -21.75 -9.04
CA TYR A 863 14.91 -22.45 -9.15
C TYR A 863 15.10 -23.96 -9.30
N ARG A 864 14.12 -24.73 -8.77
CA ARG A 864 13.91 -26.13 -9.08
C ARG A 864 12.54 -26.29 -9.74
N GLY A 865 12.52 -26.54 -11.06
CA GLY A 865 11.32 -26.37 -11.86
C GLY A 865 10.84 -24.93 -11.79
N ILE A 866 9.58 -24.72 -11.39
CA ILE A 866 8.99 -23.38 -11.21
C ILE A 866 9.17 -22.82 -9.79
N ARG A 867 9.73 -23.59 -8.85
CA ARG A 867 9.87 -23.19 -7.45
C ARG A 867 11.20 -22.46 -7.21
N LEU A 868 11.15 -21.19 -6.78
CA LEU A 868 12.30 -20.48 -6.25
C LEU A 868 12.79 -21.18 -4.97
N LEU A 869 14.06 -21.55 -4.93
CA LEU A 869 14.72 -22.14 -3.77
C LEU A 869 15.34 -21.06 -2.89
N GLU A 870 16.09 -20.16 -3.52
CA GLU A 870 16.82 -19.11 -2.79
C GLU A 870 17.22 -17.99 -3.75
N THR A 871 17.21 -16.73 -3.23
CA THR A 871 17.91 -15.59 -3.82
C THR A 871 19.23 -15.43 -3.06
N THR A 872 20.36 -15.52 -3.74
CA THR A 872 21.69 -15.58 -3.10
C THR A 872 22.71 -14.68 -3.79
N HIS A 873 23.72 -14.22 -3.06
CA HIS A 873 24.91 -13.55 -3.64
C HIS A 873 26.09 -14.52 -3.86
N GLU A 874 25.94 -15.75 -3.42
CA GLU A 874 26.96 -16.79 -3.57
C GLU A 874 26.88 -17.45 -4.94
N LEU A 875 27.95 -18.04 -5.41
CA LEU A 875 28.02 -18.75 -6.69
C LEU A 875 27.77 -20.27 -6.54
N THR A 876 27.10 -20.65 -5.48
CA THR A 876 26.77 -22.05 -5.16
C THR A 876 25.53 -22.14 -4.27
N LEU A 877 24.73 -23.19 -4.48
CA LEU A 877 23.57 -23.53 -3.65
C LEU A 877 23.54 -25.03 -3.38
N THR A 878 23.11 -25.41 -2.17
CA THR A 878 22.85 -26.81 -1.81
C THR A 878 21.37 -27.02 -1.57
N ASP A 879 20.76 -27.93 -2.34
CA ASP A 879 19.37 -28.34 -2.16
C ASP A 879 19.31 -29.81 -1.69
N VAL A 880 18.24 -30.18 -1.00
CA VAL A 880 17.99 -31.54 -0.51
C VAL A 880 16.71 -32.05 -1.13
N VAL A 881 16.85 -33.10 -1.95
CA VAL A 881 15.73 -33.66 -2.70
C VAL A 881 15.69 -35.18 -2.61
N ASP A 882 14.51 -35.75 -2.88
CA ASP A 882 14.32 -37.19 -3.00
C ASP A 882 14.85 -37.72 -4.34
N MET A 883 14.67 -39.03 -4.58
CA MET A 883 15.00 -39.62 -5.85
C MET A 883 14.05 -39.09 -6.93
N GLY A 884 14.63 -38.67 -8.06
CA GLY A 884 13.87 -38.12 -9.15
C GLY A 884 14.73 -37.41 -10.19
N THR A 885 14.10 -36.82 -11.17
CA THR A 885 14.73 -35.92 -12.14
C THR A 885 14.22 -34.52 -11.89
N TYR A 886 15.11 -33.61 -11.76
CA TYR A 886 14.81 -32.19 -11.42
C TYR A 886 15.53 -31.27 -12.40
N ASP A 887 14.84 -30.26 -12.89
CA ASP A 887 15.45 -29.16 -13.62
C ASP A 887 15.81 -28.03 -12.64
N TYR A 888 17.08 -27.69 -12.60
CA TYR A 888 17.56 -26.53 -11.83
C TYR A 888 17.97 -25.44 -12.79
N CYS A 889 17.47 -24.23 -12.54
CA CYS A 889 17.76 -23.03 -13.32
C CYS A 889 18.33 -21.93 -12.43
N VAL A 890 19.31 -21.18 -12.94
CA VAL A 890 19.93 -20.04 -12.24
C VAL A 890 19.85 -18.82 -13.12
N TYR A 891 19.40 -17.74 -12.55
CA TYR A 891 19.32 -16.40 -13.15
C TYR A 891 20.32 -15.47 -12.50
N ALA A 892 20.84 -14.54 -13.26
CA ALA A 892 21.50 -13.36 -12.73
C ALA A 892 20.48 -12.22 -12.65
N VAL A 893 20.31 -11.63 -11.48
CA VAL A 893 19.37 -10.54 -11.20
C VAL A 893 20.15 -9.24 -11.20
N TYR A 894 19.67 -8.23 -11.92
CA TYR A 894 20.23 -6.89 -12.03
C TYR A 894 19.23 -5.89 -11.43
N GLU A 895 19.58 -4.61 -11.38
CA GLU A 895 18.75 -3.58 -10.78
C GLU A 895 17.39 -3.46 -11.49
N ASP A 896 17.38 -3.53 -12.82
CA ASP A 896 16.17 -3.31 -13.64
C ASP A 896 15.76 -4.52 -14.49
N CYS A 897 16.44 -5.67 -14.39
CA CYS A 897 16.15 -6.84 -15.21
C CYS A 897 16.69 -8.15 -14.66
N GLN A 898 16.24 -9.26 -15.20
CA GLN A 898 16.83 -10.60 -15.03
C GLN A 898 17.45 -11.11 -16.32
N SER A 899 18.50 -11.94 -16.21
CA SER A 899 19.13 -12.58 -17.38
C SER A 899 18.28 -13.71 -17.95
N GLU A 900 18.66 -14.21 -19.11
CA GLU A 900 18.24 -15.56 -19.53
C GLU A 900 18.70 -16.60 -18.49
N TYR A 901 17.90 -17.63 -18.31
CA TYR A 901 18.23 -18.70 -17.36
C TYR A 901 19.22 -19.70 -17.94
N VAL A 902 20.07 -20.23 -17.08
CA VAL A 902 20.91 -21.38 -17.41
C VAL A 902 20.42 -22.57 -16.59
N CYS A 903 19.93 -23.61 -17.29
CA CYS A 903 19.37 -24.79 -16.63
C CYS A 903 20.26 -26.03 -16.75
N ARG A 904 20.06 -26.94 -15.78
CA ARG A 904 20.65 -28.30 -15.79
C ARG A 904 19.61 -29.30 -15.27
N GLU A 905 19.41 -30.34 -16.07
CA GLU A 905 18.68 -31.53 -15.61
C GLU A 905 19.58 -32.32 -14.63
N VAL A 906 19.09 -32.54 -13.42
CA VAL A 906 19.77 -33.28 -12.36
C VAL A 906 19.01 -34.57 -12.12
N LYS A 907 19.68 -35.70 -12.31
CA LYS A 907 19.10 -37.04 -12.06
C LYS A 907 19.63 -37.57 -10.74
N MET A 908 18.75 -37.64 -9.74
CA MET A 908 19.05 -38.30 -8.48
C MET A 908 18.75 -39.77 -8.61
N GLN A 909 19.79 -40.57 -8.87
CA GLN A 909 19.70 -42.02 -8.96
C GLN A 909 20.67 -42.60 -7.92
N PHE A 910 20.24 -43.67 -7.23
CA PHE A 910 21.21 -44.50 -6.57
C PHE A 910 22.01 -45.24 -7.65
N GLU A 911 23.26 -44.88 -7.88
CA GLU A 911 24.21 -45.85 -8.45
C GLU A 911 24.44 -46.89 -7.37
N ALA A 912 23.80 -48.06 -7.54
CA ALA A 912 24.26 -49.21 -6.82
C ALA A 912 25.71 -49.49 -7.25
N PRO A 913 26.65 -49.61 -6.35
CA PRO A 913 28.00 -50.04 -6.72
C PRO A 913 27.84 -51.42 -7.39
N GLU A 914 28.24 -51.54 -8.65
CA GLU A 914 28.46 -52.82 -9.28
C GLU A 914 29.61 -53.50 -8.54
N ASP A 915 29.37 -54.74 -8.04
CA ASP A 915 30.27 -55.68 -7.43
C ASP A 915 30.76 -55.41 -5.98
N GLN A 916 29.88 -55.67 -5.01
CA GLN A 916 30.19 -56.54 -3.88
C GLN A 916 28.89 -57.08 -3.30
N ILE A 917 28.55 -58.36 -3.58
CA ILE A 917 27.50 -59.13 -2.97
C ILE A 917 27.98 -59.58 -1.61
N ASP A 918 27.71 -58.76 -0.56
CA ASP A 918 27.60 -59.29 0.81
C ASP A 918 26.09 -59.35 1.10
N GLU A 919 25.57 -60.59 1.17
CA GLU A 919 24.13 -60.87 1.25
C GLU A 919 23.55 -60.35 2.57
N VAL A 920 22.82 -59.24 2.48
CA VAL A 920 21.87 -58.84 3.52
C VAL A 920 20.56 -59.59 3.30
N SER A 921 20.18 -60.40 4.27
CA SER A 921 18.90 -61.12 4.22
C SER A 921 17.94 -60.59 5.26
N VAL A 922 16.78 -60.09 4.80
CA VAL A 922 15.67 -59.65 5.66
C VAL A 922 14.45 -60.53 5.41
N PHE A 923 14.16 -61.42 6.39
CA PHE A 923 13.08 -62.41 6.21
C PHE A 923 12.31 -62.68 7.53
N PRO A 924 11.00 -63.06 7.40
CA PRO A 924 10.21 -62.92 6.16
C PRO A 924 9.89 -61.46 5.82
N ASN A 925 9.84 -61.16 4.53
CA ASN A 925 9.40 -59.88 4.01
C ASN A 925 8.50 -60.11 2.80
N PRO A 926 7.16 -59.97 2.87
CA PRO A 926 6.41 -59.36 4.02
C PRO A 926 6.42 -60.19 5.30
N SER A 927 6.37 -59.50 6.42
CA SER A 927 6.42 -60.10 7.76
C SER A 927 5.06 -59.98 8.49
N SER A 928 4.77 -60.96 9.35
CA SER A 928 3.63 -60.92 10.31
C SER A 928 4.01 -60.29 11.67
N GLY A 929 4.97 -59.37 11.68
CA GLY A 929 5.41 -58.66 12.91
C GLY A 929 6.68 -59.20 13.54
N LYS A 930 7.28 -60.32 12.98
CA LYS A 930 8.57 -60.84 13.44
C LYS A 930 9.53 -60.95 12.27
N VAL A 931 10.69 -60.29 12.32
CA VAL A 931 11.67 -60.16 11.23
C VAL A 931 13.03 -60.61 11.70
N THR A 932 13.75 -61.39 10.90
CA THR A 932 15.16 -61.69 11.09
C THR A 932 15.95 -60.95 10.03
N ILE A 933 17.04 -60.27 10.47
CA ILE A 933 18.01 -59.65 9.59
C ILE A 933 19.33 -60.37 9.75
N GLU A 934 19.90 -60.81 8.66
CA GLU A 934 21.22 -61.41 8.60
C GLU A 934 22.14 -60.58 7.71
N CYS A 935 23.27 -60.15 8.25
CA CYS A 935 24.27 -59.37 7.55
C CYS A 935 25.62 -59.53 8.32
N SER A 936 26.66 -59.94 7.63
CA SER A 936 27.96 -60.13 8.20
C SER A 936 28.54 -58.77 8.66
N GLY A 937 29.01 -58.68 9.91
CA GLY A 937 29.64 -57.43 10.44
C GLY A 937 28.73 -56.26 10.76
N MET A 938 27.40 -56.49 10.86
CA MET A 938 26.51 -55.43 11.25
C MET A 938 26.72 -54.95 12.68
N THR A 939 26.67 -53.61 12.88
CA THR A 939 26.92 -52.98 14.19
C THR A 939 25.65 -52.35 14.78
N ARG A 940 24.71 -51.98 13.93
CA ARG A 940 23.48 -51.32 14.33
C ARG A 940 22.39 -51.50 13.26
N VAL A 941 21.16 -51.64 13.70
CA VAL A 941 19.96 -51.64 12.87
C VAL A 941 19.00 -50.57 13.36
N GLU A 942 18.52 -49.77 12.44
CA GLU A 942 17.52 -48.71 12.69
C GLU A 942 16.33 -48.89 11.76
N ILE A 943 15.12 -48.69 12.27
CA ILE A 943 13.87 -48.82 11.53
C ILE A 943 13.16 -47.50 11.57
N PHE A 944 12.79 -47.04 10.40
CA PHE A 944 12.06 -45.78 10.21
C PHE A 944 10.68 -46.05 9.60
N SER A 945 9.68 -45.25 9.99
CA SER A 945 8.42 -45.20 9.24
C SER A 945 8.67 -44.55 7.86
N ILE A 946 7.68 -44.63 6.95
CA ILE A 946 7.80 -44.02 5.61
C ILE A 946 7.87 -42.46 5.70
N GLU A 947 7.41 -41.85 6.79
CA GLU A 947 7.53 -40.42 7.07
C GLU A 947 8.92 -40.04 7.67
N GLY A 948 9.88 -40.99 7.70
CA GLY A 948 11.25 -40.74 8.21
C GLY A 948 11.41 -40.74 9.74
N ARG A 949 10.37 -41.10 10.49
CA ARG A 949 10.42 -41.18 11.96
C ARG A 949 11.13 -42.44 12.42
N LEU A 950 12.15 -42.37 13.25
CA LEU A 950 12.79 -43.50 13.90
C LEU A 950 11.79 -44.26 14.79
N VAL A 951 11.52 -45.53 14.45
CA VAL A 951 10.58 -46.40 15.18
C VAL A 951 11.31 -47.28 16.19
N GLN A 952 12.41 -47.89 15.77
CA GLN A 952 13.23 -48.75 16.61
C GLN A 952 14.72 -48.62 16.24
N SER A 953 15.63 -48.82 17.20
CA SER A 953 17.07 -48.85 16.97
C SER A 953 17.73 -49.89 17.88
N PHE A 954 18.58 -50.75 17.30
CA PHE A 954 19.30 -51.85 18.01
C PHE A 954 20.80 -51.77 17.77
N LYS A 955 21.58 -51.94 18.82
CA LYS A 955 22.97 -52.32 18.64
C LYS A 955 23.06 -53.85 18.47
N VAL A 956 23.81 -54.30 17.49
CA VAL A 956 23.94 -55.73 17.15
C VAL A 956 25.37 -56.18 17.44
N GLU A 957 25.51 -57.31 18.18
CA GLU A 957 26.79 -57.99 18.41
C GLU A 957 26.69 -59.37 17.73
N GLY A 958 27.06 -59.43 16.42
CA GLY A 958 27.00 -60.64 15.61
C GLY A 958 26.37 -60.43 14.23
N ASP A 959 26.23 -61.49 13.47
CA ASP A 959 25.82 -61.45 12.07
C ASP A 959 24.30 -61.62 11.88
N ALA A 960 23.49 -61.68 12.93
CA ALA A 960 22.05 -61.79 12.87
C ALA A 960 21.32 -61.01 13.99
N CYS A 961 20.20 -60.42 13.69
CA CYS A 961 19.31 -59.71 14.61
C CYS A 961 17.86 -60.14 14.40
N GLN A 962 17.12 -60.37 15.49
CA GLN A 962 15.67 -60.58 15.42
C GLN A 962 14.94 -59.43 16.08
N MET A 963 13.87 -59.02 15.45
CA MET A 963 13.00 -57.96 15.96
C MET A 963 11.51 -58.34 15.88
N GLU A 964 10.74 -57.78 16.81
CA GLU A 964 9.30 -58.04 16.99
C GLU A 964 8.58 -56.75 17.38
N GLY A 965 7.27 -56.70 17.19
CA GLY A 965 6.44 -55.63 17.75
C GLY A 965 6.29 -54.45 16.81
N LEU A 966 6.53 -54.57 15.50
CA LEU A 966 6.15 -53.58 14.50
C LEU A 966 4.67 -53.75 14.16
N GLU A 967 3.95 -52.64 14.08
CA GLU A 967 2.56 -52.59 13.60
C GLU A 967 2.50 -52.84 12.10
N SER A 968 1.32 -53.20 11.58
CA SER A 968 1.12 -53.36 10.14
C SER A 968 1.44 -52.06 9.40
N GLY A 969 2.34 -52.13 8.45
CA GLY A 969 2.81 -50.95 7.73
C GLY A 969 4.03 -51.19 6.84
N LEU A 970 4.48 -50.11 6.20
CA LEU A 970 5.69 -50.06 5.40
C LEU A 970 6.78 -49.36 6.18
N TYR A 971 7.98 -49.95 6.22
CA TYR A 971 9.15 -49.48 6.98
C TYR A 971 10.40 -49.46 6.11
N VAL A 972 11.35 -48.62 6.50
CA VAL A 972 12.70 -48.55 5.96
C VAL A 972 13.63 -49.04 7.04
N ILE A 973 14.44 -50.04 6.74
CA ILE A 973 15.46 -50.60 7.65
C ILE A 973 16.84 -50.09 7.19
N CYS A 974 17.55 -49.43 8.06
CA CYS A 974 18.95 -49.07 7.88
C CYS A 974 19.86 -50.00 8.71
N ILE A 975 20.72 -50.76 8.06
CA ILE A 975 21.65 -51.69 8.64
C ILE A 975 23.04 -51.11 8.51
N TRP A 976 23.71 -50.89 9.64
CA TRP A 976 25.05 -50.30 9.68
C TRP A 976 26.13 -51.39 9.69
N GLN A 977 26.91 -51.44 8.60
CA GLN A 977 28.05 -52.31 8.44
C GLN A 977 29.30 -51.44 8.21
N ASP A 978 30.33 -51.63 9.02
CA ASP A 978 31.61 -50.90 8.94
C ASP A 978 31.45 -49.36 8.86
N GLY A 979 30.38 -48.81 9.50
CA GLY A 979 30.10 -47.38 9.53
C GLY A 979 29.33 -46.86 8.29
N GLN A 980 28.94 -47.70 7.36
CA GLN A 980 28.11 -47.39 6.21
C GLN A 980 26.70 -47.98 6.38
N PRO A 981 25.62 -47.27 6.04
CA PRO A 981 24.26 -47.77 6.12
C PRO A 981 23.88 -48.53 4.85
N LEU A 982 23.35 -49.75 5.03
CA LEU A 982 22.65 -50.51 3.99
C LEU A 982 21.16 -50.36 4.24
N VAL A 983 20.39 -50.02 3.19
CA VAL A 983 18.96 -49.69 3.33
C VAL A 983 18.08 -50.74 2.68
N HIS A 984 17.10 -51.23 3.42
CA HIS A 984 16.14 -52.20 2.95
C HIS A 984 14.70 -51.84 3.26
N LYS A 985 13.78 -52.25 2.39
CA LYS A 985 12.33 -52.07 2.59
C LYS A 985 11.74 -53.25 3.34
N LEU A 986 10.97 -53.02 4.40
CA LEU A 986 10.23 -54.00 5.15
C LEU A 986 8.72 -53.77 5.05
N ILE A 987 7.97 -54.79 4.71
CA ILE A 987 6.50 -54.78 4.75
C ILE A 987 6.05 -55.67 5.91
N VAL A 988 5.31 -55.08 6.87
CA VAL A 988 4.65 -55.79 7.98
C VAL A 988 3.15 -55.85 7.69
N GLN A 989 2.59 -57.08 7.66
CA GLN A 989 1.17 -57.33 7.33
C GLN A 989 0.33 -57.51 8.60
#